data_15b272e9979130ae3e71db9332cd6dcc
#
_entry.id   15b272e9979130ae3e71db9332cd6dcc
#
_cell.length_a   1.000
_cell.length_b   1.000
_cell.length_c   1.000
_cell.angle_alpha   90.00
_cell.angle_beta   90.00
_cell.angle_gamma   90.00
#
_symmetry.space_group_name_H-M   'P 1'
#
loop_
_entity.id
_entity.type
_entity.pdbx_description
1 polymer ?
#
loop_
_entity_poly.entity_id
_entity_poly.type
_entity_poly.pdbx_seq_one_letter_code
_entity_poly.pdbx_strand_id
1 'polypeptide(L)'
;MRKFLRSLILIVLVISIPLAIALYIISPQSLSDNFRTNPFTEETITNKTRPIDSLAKEKQILWGDTHVHTTYSMDAFYMSLPMMYGSRGAFPPAFACDYARFISQLDFYVLTDHAESYTPRTWKDQVDSVRQCNAVSGDENNPDLVAFIGWEWTQAGATPETHYGHHNVMFKDYKEGMIPDRPIASGGAVSNLLRTQLADVNRDMYLMDPLNSEYYFSFIDYLDLIQATPNCEKGIPSNYLPEDCYETADTPGELYAKLDDWGFNAEVIPHGTTWGFYTPQASSWKEYTRTSKNIRPDYNSVVEIYSGHGNSEQFYDFLEVNTDENGNISCPEPTSNYLPSCYQAGVIMKQLCLDEGKSESTCTDLATKTRDEFNKFPGASGIRVLFGADNQSWLDAGQARNTYLPAFNYRPKKSVQYALALRNEGYGDDKDRFRWGFIGSSDTHSSRAGHGFKQLLRDNATESTGAASKAWRKMINPVSAEKRVARLRTIEELNQLTGATIIDTERQMSFFTLGGLMAVHSEGRDRDSIWQAMKRKEVFATTGHRILVWFDLLNEDGDLPMGSITQQSENPTFRVKAMGSFKQLPGCPDYVKEALTVRRLEKMADNECYNPSDDRYRIERIEIIRIKPQINSDEDPINLIEDVWKSFVCDPDSLECTVEFSDDEFEANSRDTLYYARVIEEDTPLVNGGNLRTKFDNEGNPISVEPCHADYRLDYTEQCLGPGGHRAWSSPIFVDYKEKKVVPIIADEPNIELETNNDIIEQPSIN
;
A
#
# COMPACT_ATOMS: atom_id res chain seq x y z
N MET A 1 27.66 -66.32 18.03
CA MET A 1 27.57 -65.72 16.69
C MET A 1 26.11 -65.62 16.11
N ARG A 2 25.34 -66.71 15.96
CA ARG A 2 23.97 -66.69 15.43
C ARG A 2 22.96 -65.83 16.24
N LYS A 3 23.03 -65.85 17.58
CA LYS A 3 22.16 -65.03 18.44
C LYS A 3 22.51 -63.54 18.31
N PHE A 4 23.75 -63.15 18.24
CA PHE A 4 24.22 -61.78 18.06
C PHE A 4 23.83 -61.23 16.70
N LEU A 5 23.99 -62.06 15.64
CA LEU A 5 23.57 -61.68 14.31
C LEU A 5 22.05 -61.44 14.20
N ARG A 6 21.23 -62.28 14.86
CA ARG A 6 19.77 -62.11 14.92
C ARG A 6 19.36 -60.85 15.69
N SER A 7 20.03 -60.52 16.80
CA SER A 7 19.78 -59.31 17.55
C SER A 7 20.20 -58.07 16.75
N LEU A 8 21.31 -58.11 16.03
CA LEU A 8 21.75 -57.01 15.17
C LEU A 8 20.77 -56.75 14.00
N ILE A 9 20.30 -57.85 13.34
CA ILE A 9 19.29 -57.76 12.28
C ILE A 9 17.98 -57.20 12.84
N LEU A 10 17.56 -57.59 14.03
CA LEU A 10 16.34 -57.07 14.65
C LEU A 10 16.45 -55.60 14.99
N ILE A 11 17.59 -55.12 15.49
CA ILE A 11 17.86 -53.70 15.77
C ILE A 11 17.87 -52.89 14.46
N VAL A 12 18.51 -53.38 13.42
CA VAL A 12 18.53 -52.74 12.11
C VAL A 12 17.10 -52.62 11.54
N LEU A 13 16.30 -53.69 11.63
CA LEU A 13 14.90 -53.66 11.15
C LEU A 13 14.00 -52.75 11.98
N VAL A 14 14.20 -52.69 13.29
CA VAL A 14 13.43 -51.83 14.20
C VAL A 14 13.73 -50.33 13.97
N ILE A 15 14.94 -50.00 13.49
CA ILE A 15 15.33 -48.62 13.18
C ILE A 15 15.05 -48.31 11.72
N SER A 16 15.39 -49.20 10.78
CA SER A 16 15.28 -48.89 9.34
C SER A 16 13.85 -48.94 8.82
N ILE A 17 12.96 -49.76 9.38
CA ILE A 17 11.56 -49.78 8.95
C ILE A 17 10.79 -48.49 9.35
N PRO A 18 10.85 -48.03 10.60
CA PRO A 18 10.25 -46.74 10.95
C PRO A 18 10.89 -45.57 10.20
N LEU A 19 12.20 -45.60 9.97
CA LEU A 19 12.90 -44.57 9.20
C LEU A 19 12.49 -44.60 7.72
N ALA A 20 12.34 -45.79 7.12
CA ALA A 20 11.88 -45.94 5.75
C ALA A 20 10.39 -45.52 5.61
N ILE A 21 9.56 -45.83 6.62
CA ILE A 21 8.15 -45.37 6.69
C ILE A 21 8.11 -43.88 6.86
N ALA A 22 8.93 -43.29 7.74
CA ALA A 22 9.02 -41.84 7.91
C ALA A 22 9.49 -41.16 6.64
N LEU A 23 10.53 -41.67 5.97
CA LEU A 23 11.04 -41.18 4.70
C LEU A 23 10.03 -41.35 3.54
N TYR A 24 9.21 -42.43 3.58
CA TYR A 24 8.11 -42.59 2.61
C TYR A 24 6.96 -41.63 2.88
N ILE A 25 6.57 -41.42 4.13
CA ILE A 25 5.55 -40.46 4.54
C ILE A 25 6.00 -39.00 4.23
N ILE A 26 7.30 -38.74 4.33
CA ILE A 26 7.92 -37.44 4.04
C ILE A 26 8.37 -37.36 2.56
N SER A 27 8.16 -38.42 1.76
CA SER A 27 8.58 -38.35 0.35
C SER A 27 7.73 -37.39 -0.47
N PRO A 28 8.36 -36.60 -1.35
CA PRO A 28 7.63 -35.65 -2.21
C PRO A 28 6.47 -36.27 -2.98
N GLN A 29 6.57 -37.54 -3.38
CA GLN A 29 5.56 -38.25 -4.16
C GLN A 29 4.31 -38.63 -3.35
N SER A 30 4.43 -39.10 -2.10
CA SER A 30 3.29 -39.48 -1.29
C SER A 30 2.57 -38.24 -0.73
N LEU A 31 3.30 -37.16 -0.53
CA LEU A 31 2.78 -35.89 -0.04
C LEU A 31 2.12 -35.10 -1.19
N SER A 32 2.70 -35.06 -2.40
CA SER A 32 2.13 -34.35 -3.54
C SER A 32 0.75 -34.89 -3.95
N ASP A 33 0.49 -36.16 -3.84
CA ASP A 33 -0.81 -36.75 -4.20
C ASP A 33 -1.91 -36.43 -3.17
N ASN A 34 -1.53 -36.26 -1.88
CA ASN A 34 -2.46 -35.89 -0.82
C ASN A 34 -2.61 -34.38 -0.65
N PHE A 35 -1.59 -33.58 -1.01
CA PHE A 35 -1.52 -32.13 -0.79
C PHE A 35 -1.86 -31.28 -1.99
N ARG A 36 -1.97 -31.84 -3.19
CA ARG A 36 -2.50 -31.13 -4.37
C ARG A 36 -3.90 -30.55 -4.19
N THR A 37 -4.54 -30.82 -3.09
CA THR A 37 -5.91 -30.44 -2.82
C THR A 37 -6.10 -29.53 -1.60
N ASN A 38 -5.14 -29.37 -0.66
CA ASN A 38 -5.52 -28.89 0.68
C ASN A 38 -5.03 -27.54 1.18
N PRO A 39 -3.82 -27.02 1.08
CA PRO A 39 -3.54 -25.68 1.63
C PRO A 39 -4.05 -24.54 0.76
N PHE A 40 -4.24 -24.76 -0.55
CA PHE A 40 -4.71 -23.74 -1.48
C PHE A 40 -6.22 -23.56 -1.49
N THR A 41 -7.01 -24.58 -1.14
CA THR A 41 -8.45 -24.61 -1.47
C THR A 41 -9.37 -24.95 -0.31
N GLU A 42 -8.89 -25.28 0.86
CA GLU A 42 -9.72 -25.88 1.92
C GLU A 42 -10.39 -24.92 2.90
N GLU A 43 -10.45 -23.64 2.65
CA GLU A 43 -11.39 -22.84 3.44
C GLU A 43 -12.67 -22.62 2.65
N THR A 44 -13.69 -23.37 2.98
CA THR A 44 -15.05 -23.11 2.49
C THR A 44 -15.58 -21.81 3.04
N ILE A 45 -16.10 -20.96 2.15
CA ILE A 45 -16.78 -19.74 2.52
C ILE A 45 -17.99 -20.07 3.36
N THR A 46 -18.16 -19.40 4.49
CA THR A 46 -19.29 -19.60 5.39
C THR A 46 -20.59 -19.16 4.72
N ASN A 47 -21.56 -20.08 4.65
CA ASN A 47 -22.88 -19.81 4.07
C ASN A 47 -23.79 -19.10 5.07
N LYS A 48 -23.41 -17.92 5.52
CA LYS A 48 -24.15 -17.02 6.41
C LYS A 48 -23.87 -15.58 6.04
N THR A 49 -24.88 -14.73 6.21
CA THR A 49 -24.74 -13.29 6.08
C THR A 49 -24.45 -12.65 7.43
N ARG A 50 -23.87 -11.48 7.40
CA ARG A 50 -23.74 -10.58 8.52
C ARG A 50 -25.01 -9.74 8.67
N PRO A 51 -25.45 -9.36 9.89
CA PRO A 51 -26.47 -8.34 10.06
C PRO A 51 -26.02 -7.01 9.45
N ILE A 52 -26.90 -6.39 8.69
CA ILE A 52 -26.71 -5.05 8.11
C ILE A 52 -27.89 -4.17 8.46
N ASP A 53 -27.63 -2.87 8.54
CA ASP A 53 -28.71 -1.91 8.75
C ASP A 53 -29.64 -1.83 7.52
N SER A 54 -30.88 -1.40 7.75
CA SER A 54 -31.84 -1.18 6.66
C SER A 54 -31.30 -0.08 5.73
N LEU A 55 -31.65 -0.19 4.43
CA LEU A 55 -31.32 0.81 3.42
C LEU A 55 -31.66 2.22 3.92
N ALA A 56 -30.64 3.06 4.02
CA ALA A 56 -30.81 4.48 4.29
C ALA A 56 -31.39 5.17 3.06
N LYS A 57 -32.12 6.27 3.26
CA LYS A 57 -32.65 7.09 2.16
C LYS A 57 -31.62 8.09 1.64
N GLU A 58 -30.53 8.27 2.37
CA GLU A 58 -29.44 9.22 2.09
C GLU A 58 -28.16 8.44 1.80
N LYS A 59 -27.13 9.12 1.26
CA LYS A 59 -25.82 8.53 1.04
C LYS A 59 -25.27 7.95 2.34
N GLN A 60 -24.73 6.74 2.26
CA GLN A 60 -24.11 6.00 3.35
C GLN A 60 -22.60 6.02 3.20
N ILE A 61 -21.87 6.03 4.31
CA ILE A 61 -20.44 5.76 4.31
C ILE A 61 -20.25 4.25 4.44
N LEU A 62 -19.73 3.63 3.36
CA LEU A 62 -19.40 2.22 3.31
C LEU A 62 -17.89 2.03 3.35
N TRP A 63 -17.45 0.96 4.02
CA TRP A 63 -16.03 0.69 4.29
C TRP A 63 -15.54 -0.49 3.46
N GLY A 64 -14.38 -0.31 2.85
CA GLY A 64 -13.76 -1.34 2.03
C GLY A 64 -12.25 -1.37 2.11
N ASP A 65 -11.71 -2.43 1.51
CA ASP A 65 -10.28 -2.65 1.33
C ASP A 65 -10.02 -3.06 -0.12
N THR A 66 -9.29 -2.22 -0.85
CA THR A 66 -9.01 -2.42 -2.28
C THR A 66 -7.65 -3.05 -2.55
N HIS A 67 -6.99 -3.58 -1.51
CA HIS A 67 -5.63 -4.10 -1.64
C HIS A 67 -5.42 -5.29 -0.69
N VAL A 68 -5.67 -6.50 -1.19
CA VAL A 68 -5.65 -7.72 -0.38
C VAL A 68 -4.94 -8.84 -1.14
N HIS A 69 -3.85 -9.34 -0.56
CA HIS A 69 -3.12 -10.51 -1.05
C HIS A 69 -3.49 -11.77 -0.28
N THR A 70 -3.42 -12.87 -0.98
CA THR A 70 -3.66 -14.22 -0.47
C THR A 70 -2.40 -15.08 -0.67
N THR A 71 -2.52 -16.37 -0.42
CA THR A 71 -1.45 -17.33 -0.78
C THR A 71 -1.18 -17.42 -2.29
N TYR A 72 -1.94 -16.72 -3.13
CA TYR A 72 -1.68 -16.63 -4.57
C TYR A 72 -0.71 -15.50 -4.94
N SER A 73 -0.31 -14.67 -3.97
CA SER A 73 0.92 -13.88 -4.04
C SER A 73 2.08 -14.68 -3.46
N MET A 74 3.18 -14.79 -4.19
CA MET A 74 4.31 -15.63 -3.79
C MET A 74 4.93 -15.19 -2.46
N ASP A 75 5.10 -13.91 -2.26
CA ASP A 75 5.62 -13.30 -1.04
C ASP A 75 4.67 -13.50 0.15
N ALA A 76 3.36 -13.33 -0.06
CA ALA A 76 2.34 -13.63 0.93
C ALA A 76 2.38 -15.11 1.35
N PHE A 77 2.50 -16.02 0.39
CA PHE A 77 2.63 -17.44 0.70
C PHE A 77 3.92 -17.74 1.47
N TYR A 78 5.06 -17.19 0.99
CA TYR A 78 6.36 -17.37 1.65
C TYR A 78 6.32 -16.90 3.11
N MET A 79 5.73 -15.71 3.38
CA MET A 79 5.62 -15.15 4.73
C MET A 79 4.57 -15.84 5.60
N SER A 80 3.68 -16.62 5.02
CA SER A 80 2.73 -17.46 5.78
C SER A 80 3.27 -18.83 6.17
N LEU A 81 4.47 -19.22 5.72
CA LEU A 81 5.07 -20.49 6.04
C LEU A 81 5.44 -20.59 7.54
N PRO A 82 5.38 -21.81 8.15
CA PRO A 82 5.67 -21.99 9.58
C PRO A 82 7.08 -21.61 10.02
N MET A 83 7.99 -21.36 9.10
CA MET A 83 9.33 -20.81 9.38
C MET A 83 9.29 -19.34 9.82
N MET A 84 8.16 -18.66 9.64
CA MET A 84 7.93 -17.28 10.06
C MET A 84 7.28 -17.23 11.43
N TYR A 85 7.69 -16.26 12.25
CA TYR A 85 7.24 -16.15 13.64
C TYR A 85 5.77 -15.72 13.69
N GLY A 86 4.94 -16.53 14.36
CA GLY A 86 3.50 -16.30 14.45
C GLY A 86 2.70 -16.73 13.22
N SER A 87 3.35 -17.25 12.18
CA SER A 87 2.65 -17.74 11.00
C SER A 87 1.78 -18.96 11.31
N ARG A 88 0.62 -19.03 10.66
CA ARG A 88 -0.39 -20.08 10.85
C ARG A 88 -0.66 -20.90 9.59
N GLY A 89 0.21 -20.80 8.61
CA GLY A 89 0.12 -21.51 7.33
C GLY A 89 -0.61 -20.70 6.26
N ALA A 90 -1.16 -21.38 5.26
CA ALA A 90 -1.77 -20.76 4.09
C ALA A 90 -3.05 -19.96 4.40
N PHE A 91 -3.25 -18.88 3.66
CA PHE A 91 -4.40 -17.99 3.72
C PHE A 91 -5.00 -17.83 2.31
N PRO A 92 -5.86 -18.77 1.85
CA PRO A 92 -6.42 -18.75 0.50
C PRO A 92 -7.49 -17.66 0.31
N PRO A 93 -7.93 -17.35 -0.93
CA PRO A 93 -8.96 -16.35 -1.23
C PRO A 93 -10.25 -16.47 -0.42
N ALA A 94 -10.72 -17.71 -0.12
CA ALA A 94 -11.89 -17.93 0.71
C ALA A 94 -11.75 -17.42 2.15
N PHE A 95 -10.52 -17.35 2.67
CA PHE A 95 -10.23 -16.77 3.97
C PHE A 95 -10.54 -15.27 3.98
N ALA A 96 -10.16 -14.54 2.93
CA ALA A 96 -10.41 -13.11 2.82
C ALA A 96 -11.91 -12.77 2.84
N CYS A 97 -12.74 -13.58 2.19
CA CYS A 97 -14.18 -13.40 2.19
C CYS A 97 -14.78 -13.43 3.61
N ASP A 98 -14.45 -14.48 4.38
CA ASP A 98 -14.99 -14.61 5.73
C ASP A 98 -14.35 -13.62 6.71
N TYR A 99 -13.08 -13.27 6.51
CA TYR A 99 -12.41 -12.22 7.30
C TYR A 99 -13.09 -10.86 7.07
N ALA A 100 -13.27 -10.47 5.82
CA ALA A 100 -13.95 -9.22 5.45
C ALA A 100 -15.38 -9.17 6.02
N ARG A 101 -16.14 -10.27 5.90
CA ARG A 101 -17.55 -10.32 6.32
C ARG A 101 -17.72 -10.32 7.83
N PHE A 102 -16.95 -11.12 8.55
CA PHE A 102 -17.20 -11.39 9.97
C PHE A 102 -16.20 -10.75 10.90
N ILE A 103 -14.92 -10.65 10.52
CA ILE A 103 -13.87 -10.16 11.41
C ILE A 103 -13.73 -8.64 11.29
N SER A 104 -13.37 -8.12 10.14
CA SER A 104 -13.26 -6.68 9.90
C SER A 104 -14.59 -6.01 9.55
N GLN A 105 -15.63 -6.77 9.18
CA GLN A 105 -16.99 -6.28 8.89
C GLN A 105 -16.99 -5.18 7.82
N LEU A 106 -16.30 -5.43 6.71
CA LEU A 106 -16.28 -4.54 5.56
C LEU A 106 -17.59 -4.64 4.76
N ASP A 107 -17.86 -3.62 3.96
CA ASP A 107 -18.98 -3.58 3.02
C ASP A 107 -18.53 -4.03 1.62
N PHE A 108 -17.24 -3.88 1.31
CA PHE A 108 -16.63 -4.40 0.09
C PHE A 108 -15.14 -4.68 0.26
N TYR A 109 -14.58 -5.52 -0.61
CA TYR A 109 -13.13 -5.72 -0.72
C TYR A 109 -12.74 -6.17 -2.14
N VAL A 110 -11.45 -6.09 -2.45
CA VAL A 110 -10.87 -6.55 -3.71
C VAL A 110 -9.73 -7.51 -3.42
N LEU A 111 -9.64 -8.62 -4.14
CA LEU A 111 -8.43 -9.44 -4.17
C LEU A 111 -7.50 -8.93 -5.26
N THR A 112 -6.26 -8.65 -4.89
CA THR A 112 -5.23 -8.02 -5.74
C THR A 112 -3.90 -8.74 -5.64
N ASP A 113 -3.88 -10.06 -5.62
CA ASP A 113 -2.64 -10.82 -5.64
C ASP A 113 -1.73 -10.38 -6.80
N HIS A 114 -0.42 -10.44 -6.60
CA HIS A 114 0.56 -10.06 -7.63
C HIS A 114 0.35 -10.84 -8.93
N ALA A 115 0.12 -10.13 -10.03
CA ALA A 115 -0.06 -10.73 -11.37
C ALA A 115 1.16 -11.57 -11.77
N GLU A 116 2.35 -11.20 -11.29
CA GLU A 116 3.61 -11.89 -11.48
C GLU A 116 3.60 -13.31 -10.92
N SER A 117 2.78 -13.56 -9.92
CA SER A 117 2.67 -14.85 -9.21
C SER A 117 1.55 -15.74 -9.73
N TYR A 118 0.60 -15.21 -10.49
CA TYR A 118 -0.52 -16.00 -10.96
C TYR A 118 -0.13 -17.10 -11.96
N THR A 119 -0.87 -18.19 -11.84
CA THR A 119 -0.94 -19.25 -12.84
C THR A 119 -2.38 -19.35 -13.32
N PRO A 120 -2.66 -20.01 -14.47
CA PRO A 120 -4.03 -20.20 -14.94
C PRO A 120 -4.96 -20.83 -13.89
N ARG A 121 -4.39 -21.75 -13.10
CA ARG A 121 -5.11 -22.40 -12.00
C ARG A 121 -5.46 -21.45 -10.89
N THR A 122 -4.48 -20.69 -10.36
CA THR A 122 -4.71 -19.82 -9.20
C THR A 122 -5.61 -18.64 -9.54
N TRP A 123 -5.53 -18.13 -10.79
CA TRP A 123 -6.49 -17.13 -11.27
C TRP A 123 -7.92 -17.66 -11.28
N LYS A 124 -8.12 -18.86 -11.83
CA LYS A 124 -9.45 -19.50 -11.84
C LYS A 124 -9.97 -19.72 -10.42
N ASP A 125 -9.15 -20.22 -9.52
CA ASP A 125 -9.52 -20.46 -8.12
C ASP A 125 -9.91 -19.17 -7.40
N GLN A 126 -9.23 -18.04 -7.68
CA GLN A 126 -9.61 -16.73 -7.16
C GLN A 126 -10.94 -16.26 -7.72
N VAL A 127 -11.14 -16.35 -9.01
CA VAL A 127 -12.43 -16.02 -9.66
C VAL A 127 -13.58 -16.80 -9.05
N ASP A 128 -13.41 -18.11 -8.90
CA ASP A 128 -14.41 -18.99 -8.30
C ASP A 128 -14.71 -18.61 -6.82
N SER A 129 -13.67 -18.24 -6.06
CA SER A 129 -13.80 -17.78 -4.67
C SER A 129 -14.59 -16.47 -4.58
N VAL A 130 -14.30 -15.49 -5.43
CA VAL A 130 -15.03 -14.21 -5.48
C VAL A 130 -16.50 -14.44 -5.86
N ARG A 131 -16.76 -15.34 -6.83
CA ARG A 131 -18.13 -15.71 -7.21
C ARG A 131 -18.91 -16.35 -6.06
N GLN A 132 -18.28 -17.28 -5.35
CA GLN A 132 -18.88 -17.92 -4.17
C GLN A 132 -19.14 -16.90 -3.04
N CYS A 133 -18.21 -15.97 -2.80
CA CYS A 133 -18.37 -14.91 -1.81
C CYS A 133 -19.60 -14.04 -2.10
N ASN A 134 -19.74 -13.59 -3.34
CA ASN A 134 -20.92 -12.81 -3.76
C ASN A 134 -22.22 -13.62 -3.71
N ALA A 135 -22.18 -14.91 -4.05
CA ALA A 135 -23.37 -15.77 -4.04
C ALA A 135 -23.99 -15.95 -2.65
N VAL A 136 -23.21 -15.79 -1.58
CA VAL A 136 -23.70 -15.91 -0.19
C VAL A 136 -23.92 -14.55 0.49
N SER A 137 -23.87 -13.44 -0.25
CA SER A 137 -23.99 -12.07 0.31
C SER A 137 -25.43 -11.58 0.50
N GLY A 138 -26.43 -12.43 0.29
CA GLY A 138 -27.85 -12.08 0.49
C GLY A 138 -28.47 -11.41 -0.73
N ASP A 139 -29.19 -10.31 -0.51
CA ASP A 139 -29.84 -9.56 -1.60
C ASP A 139 -28.82 -8.77 -2.43
N GLU A 140 -28.79 -8.98 -3.74
CA GLU A 140 -27.86 -8.27 -4.65
C GLU A 140 -28.02 -6.74 -4.61
N ASN A 141 -29.20 -6.22 -4.27
CA ASN A 141 -29.43 -4.78 -4.13
C ASN A 141 -29.05 -4.23 -2.76
N ASN A 142 -28.89 -5.10 -1.76
CA ASN A 142 -28.46 -4.74 -0.40
C ASN A 142 -27.60 -5.87 0.19
N PRO A 143 -26.45 -6.17 -0.41
CA PRO A 143 -25.57 -7.24 0.04
C PRO A 143 -24.90 -6.88 1.37
N ASP A 144 -24.60 -7.90 2.16
CA ASP A 144 -23.80 -7.71 3.37
C ASP A 144 -22.32 -7.45 3.06
N LEU A 145 -21.84 -7.92 1.91
CA LEU A 145 -20.48 -7.77 1.43
C LEU A 145 -20.43 -7.84 -0.10
N VAL A 146 -19.67 -6.95 -0.74
CA VAL A 146 -19.36 -7.01 -2.18
C VAL A 146 -17.90 -7.39 -2.37
N ALA A 147 -17.62 -8.55 -2.96
CA ALA A 147 -16.29 -8.98 -3.34
C ALA A 147 -16.01 -8.59 -4.79
N PHE A 148 -15.01 -7.73 -5.03
CA PHE A 148 -14.49 -7.41 -6.35
C PHE A 148 -13.31 -8.32 -6.67
N ILE A 149 -12.92 -8.37 -7.95
CA ILE A 149 -11.77 -9.14 -8.42
C ILE A 149 -10.75 -8.20 -9.06
N GLY A 150 -9.49 -8.54 -8.91
CA GLY A 150 -8.40 -7.78 -9.48
C GLY A 150 -7.06 -8.52 -9.39
N TRP A 151 -6.02 -7.80 -9.66
CA TRP A 151 -4.62 -8.19 -9.43
C TRP A 151 -3.78 -6.97 -9.20
N GLU A 152 -2.57 -7.16 -8.68
CA GLU A 152 -1.56 -6.12 -8.64
C GLU A 152 -0.56 -6.30 -9.78
N TRP A 153 -0.27 -5.22 -10.50
CA TRP A 153 0.79 -5.09 -11.49
C TRP A 153 1.98 -4.36 -10.86
N THR A 154 3.13 -5.05 -10.73
CA THR A 154 4.29 -4.58 -9.96
C THR A 154 5.49 -4.33 -10.84
N GLN A 155 5.66 -3.11 -11.34
CA GLN A 155 6.82 -2.72 -12.15
C GLN A 155 7.86 -1.97 -11.32
N ALA A 156 8.56 -2.71 -10.46
CA ALA A 156 9.65 -2.20 -9.63
C ALA A 156 10.98 -2.22 -10.40
N GLY A 157 11.25 -1.15 -11.15
CA GLY A 157 12.51 -0.95 -11.85
C GLY A 157 13.63 -0.47 -10.93
N ALA A 158 14.89 -0.78 -11.26
CA ALA A 158 16.05 -0.38 -10.48
C ALA A 158 16.48 1.08 -10.69
N THR A 159 15.96 1.75 -11.70
CA THR A 159 16.25 3.15 -12.02
C THR A 159 14.96 3.97 -12.13
N PRO A 160 15.03 5.30 -11.98
CA PRO A 160 13.84 6.16 -12.14
C PRO A 160 13.11 5.95 -13.46
N GLU A 161 13.84 5.69 -14.55
CA GLU A 161 13.29 5.54 -15.91
C GLU A 161 12.53 4.24 -16.11
N THR A 162 12.83 3.20 -15.34
CA THR A 162 12.23 1.87 -15.46
C THR A 162 11.28 1.54 -14.31
N HIS A 163 11.17 2.44 -13.33
CA HIS A 163 10.32 2.24 -12.16
C HIS A 163 8.99 2.97 -12.32
N TYR A 164 7.95 2.21 -12.60
CA TYR A 164 6.57 2.72 -12.63
C TYR A 164 5.82 2.50 -11.33
N GLY A 165 6.33 1.63 -10.46
CA GLY A 165 5.75 1.31 -9.17
C GLY A 165 4.66 0.24 -9.27
N HIS A 166 3.82 0.20 -8.27
CA HIS A 166 2.79 -0.78 -8.04
C HIS A 166 1.42 -0.22 -8.40
N HIS A 167 0.57 -1.02 -9.03
CA HIS A 167 -0.78 -0.62 -9.45
C HIS A 167 -1.75 -1.76 -9.25
N ASN A 168 -2.79 -1.55 -8.46
CA ASN A 168 -3.90 -2.48 -8.40
C ASN A 168 -4.81 -2.30 -9.62
N VAL A 169 -5.15 -3.39 -10.28
CA VAL A 169 -6.14 -3.43 -11.36
C VAL A 169 -7.39 -4.11 -10.81
N MET A 170 -8.47 -3.36 -10.68
CA MET A 170 -9.75 -3.81 -10.14
C MET A 170 -10.80 -3.82 -11.23
N PHE A 171 -11.64 -4.86 -11.29
CA PHE A 171 -12.75 -4.98 -12.24
C PHE A 171 -14.09 -4.75 -11.56
N LYS A 172 -14.96 -3.98 -12.25
CA LYS A 172 -16.32 -3.76 -11.79
C LYS A 172 -17.10 -5.06 -11.66
N ASP A 173 -17.00 -5.92 -12.67
CA ASP A 173 -17.75 -7.16 -12.78
C ASP A 173 -16.92 -8.36 -12.28
N TYR A 174 -17.60 -9.50 -12.11
CA TYR A 174 -17.00 -10.78 -11.70
C TYR A 174 -17.61 -11.98 -12.44
N LYS A 175 -18.62 -11.72 -13.30
CA LYS A 175 -19.34 -12.75 -14.04
C LYS A 175 -18.49 -13.27 -15.19
N GLU A 176 -18.82 -14.47 -15.65
CA GLU A 176 -18.15 -15.08 -16.78
C GLU A 176 -18.30 -14.23 -18.06
N GLY A 177 -17.21 -14.07 -18.82
CA GLY A 177 -17.17 -13.23 -20.00
C GLY A 177 -17.19 -11.72 -19.74
N MET A 178 -17.09 -11.28 -18.48
CA MET A 178 -17.03 -9.86 -18.06
C MET A 178 -15.74 -9.50 -17.32
N ILE A 179 -14.79 -10.43 -17.26
CA ILE A 179 -13.46 -10.27 -16.69
C ILE A 179 -12.43 -10.93 -17.61
N PRO A 180 -11.15 -10.53 -17.55
CA PRO A 180 -10.08 -11.19 -18.31
C PRO A 180 -9.90 -12.67 -17.95
N ASP A 181 -9.52 -13.46 -18.94
CA ASP A 181 -9.23 -14.89 -18.75
C ASP A 181 -7.93 -15.12 -17.95
N ARG A 182 -7.07 -14.11 -17.87
CA ARG A 182 -5.80 -14.11 -17.12
C ARG A 182 -5.40 -12.70 -16.69
N PRO A 183 -4.59 -12.56 -15.62
CA PRO A 183 -3.96 -11.30 -15.24
C PRO A 183 -2.88 -10.88 -16.25
N ILE A 184 -2.59 -9.56 -16.25
CA ILE A 184 -1.49 -8.96 -16.98
C ILE A 184 -0.43 -8.56 -15.95
N ALA A 185 0.72 -9.21 -15.96
CA ALA A 185 1.84 -8.97 -15.08
C ALA A 185 2.79 -7.88 -15.60
N SER A 186 3.72 -7.42 -14.77
CA SER A 186 4.85 -6.64 -15.26
C SER A 186 5.88 -7.55 -15.95
N GLY A 187 6.65 -7.01 -16.88
CA GLY A 187 7.80 -7.71 -17.50
C GLY A 187 9.13 -7.43 -16.79
N GLY A 188 9.11 -6.80 -15.61
CA GLY A 188 10.28 -6.25 -14.94
C GLY A 188 11.08 -7.21 -14.06
N ALA A 189 11.81 -6.61 -13.11
CA ALA A 189 12.71 -7.34 -12.22
C ALA A 189 11.97 -8.33 -11.30
N VAL A 190 10.77 -7.97 -10.85
CA VAL A 190 9.94 -8.84 -9.98
C VAL A 190 9.53 -10.10 -10.72
N SER A 191 9.00 -9.97 -11.94
CA SER A 191 8.67 -11.13 -12.78
C SER A 191 9.87 -12.05 -13.01
N ASN A 192 11.03 -11.46 -13.31
CA ASN A 192 12.25 -12.23 -13.50
C ASN A 192 12.69 -12.94 -12.20
N LEU A 193 12.60 -12.26 -11.05
CA LEU A 193 12.87 -12.85 -9.74
C LEU A 193 11.98 -14.07 -9.49
N LEU A 194 10.66 -13.90 -9.63
CA LEU A 194 9.69 -14.95 -9.37
C LEU A 194 9.83 -16.15 -10.27
N ARG A 195 10.04 -15.93 -11.57
CA ARG A 195 10.04 -16.99 -12.58
C ARG A 195 11.38 -17.69 -12.77
N THR A 196 12.49 -17.05 -12.43
CA THR A 196 13.83 -17.61 -12.70
C THR A 196 14.69 -17.76 -11.46
N GLN A 197 14.70 -16.81 -10.55
CA GLN A 197 15.63 -16.80 -9.41
C GLN A 197 15.09 -17.54 -8.17
N LEU A 198 13.78 -17.68 -8.03
CA LEU A 198 13.19 -18.50 -6.97
C LEU A 198 13.27 -20.00 -7.23
N ALA A 199 13.71 -20.42 -8.42
CA ALA A 199 14.10 -21.81 -8.65
C ALA A 199 15.14 -22.31 -7.62
N ASP A 200 15.96 -21.40 -7.08
CA ASP A 200 17.01 -21.66 -6.12
C ASP A 200 16.56 -21.54 -4.65
N VAL A 201 15.26 -21.34 -4.37
CA VAL A 201 14.75 -21.46 -3.00
C VAL A 201 15.14 -22.83 -2.45
N ASN A 202 15.67 -22.84 -1.23
CA ASN A 202 16.10 -24.09 -0.60
C ASN A 202 14.91 -25.06 -0.48
N ARG A 203 14.83 -25.99 -1.42
CA ARG A 203 13.74 -26.98 -1.50
C ARG A 203 13.76 -27.98 -0.36
N ASP A 204 14.85 -28.00 0.45
CA ASP A 204 15.00 -28.87 1.63
C ASP A 204 14.47 -28.23 2.92
N MET A 205 13.76 -27.08 2.86
CA MET A 205 13.18 -26.40 4.03
C MET A 205 12.38 -27.34 4.92
N TYR A 206 11.61 -28.27 4.32
CA TYR A 206 10.79 -29.24 5.05
C TYR A 206 11.59 -30.15 5.97
N LEU A 207 12.90 -30.35 5.72
CA LEU A 207 13.77 -31.14 6.59
C LEU A 207 14.03 -30.45 7.94
N MET A 208 13.94 -29.14 8.00
CA MET A 208 14.09 -28.37 9.25
C MET A 208 12.80 -28.35 10.07
N ASP A 209 11.64 -28.56 9.43
CA ASP A 209 10.34 -28.57 10.07
C ASP A 209 9.42 -29.66 9.48
N PRO A 210 9.75 -30.94 9.72
CA PRO A 210 9.04 -32.03 9.08
C PRO A 210 7.59 -32.21 9.53
N LEU A 211 7.17 -31.59 10.66
CA LEU A 211 5.78 -31.66 11.13
C LEU A 211 4.86 -30.74 10.32
N ASN A 212 5.41 -29.74 9.68
CA ASN A 212 4.71 -28.78 8.82
C ASN A 212 5.15 -28.90 7.36
N SER A 213 5.72 -30.06 6.97
CA SER A 213 6.26 -30.29 5.62
C SER A 213 5.25 -30.03 4.49
N GLU A 214 3.98 -30.24 4.76
CA GLU A 214 2.86 -29.96 3.84
C GLU A 214 2.88 -28.53 3.27
N TYR A 215 3.09 -27.54 4.12
CA TYR A 215 3.12 -26.13 3.70
C TYR A 215 4.30 -25.86 2.77
N TYR A 216 5.47 -26.41 3.09
CA TYR A 216 6.68 -26.25 2.27
C TYR A 216 6.55 -26.95 0.91
N PHE A 217 5.95 -28.14 0.86
CA PHE A 217 5.70 -28.81 -0.41
C PHE A 217 4.69 -28.05 -1.26
N SER A 218 3.62 -27.56 -0.66
CA SER A 218 2.64 -26.75 -1.39
C SER A 218 3.25 -25.49 -1.96
N PHE A 219 4.15 -24.83 -1.21
CA PHE A 219 4.88 -23.68 -1.70
C PHE A 219 5.82 -24.04 -2.86
N ILE A 220 6.56 -25.16 -2.76
CA ILE A 220 7.43 -25.64 -3.84
C ILE A 220 6.61 -25.98 -5.09
N ASP A 221 5.49 -26.71 -4.94
CA ASP A 221 4.57 -27.01 -6.05
C ASP A 221 4.05 -25.74 -6.72
N TYR A 222 3.76 -24.72 -5.92
CA TYR A 222 3.32 -23.41 -6.45
C TYR A 222 4.42 -22.72 -7.26
N LEU A 223 5.66 -22.72 -6.77
CA LEU A 223 6.79 -22.18 -7.54
C LEU A 223 6.99 -22.94 -8.85
N ASP A 224 6.86 -24.27 -8.83
CA ASP A 224 6.97 -25.10 -10.03
C ASP A 224 5.86 -24.79 -11.05
N LEU A 225 4.63 -24.50 -10.59
CA LEU A 225 3.52 -24.08 -11.46
C LEU A 225 3.80 -22.70 -12.10
N ILE A 226 4.29 -21.73 -11.33
CA ILE A 226 4.67 -20.41 -11.86
C ILE A 226 5.71 -20.55 -12.97
N GLN A 227 6.75 -21.36 -12.74
CA GLN A 227 7.82 -21.58 -13.70
C GLN A 227 7.38 -22.37 -14.94
N ALA A 228 6.45 -23.29 -14.79
CA ALA A 228 5.93 -24.12 -15.87
C ALA A 228 4.96 -23.37 -16.81
N THR A 229 4.36 -22.25 -16.34
CA THR A 229 3.41 -21.49 -17.17
C THR A 229 4.15 -20.80 -18.33
N PRO A 230 3.82 -21.08 -19.61
CA PRO A 230 4.51 -20.51 -20.74
C PRO A 230 4.23 -19.02 -20.91
N ASN A 231 5.16 -18.28 -21.48
CA ASN A 231 4.90 -16.89 -21.84
C ASN A 231 3.92 -16.82 -23.02
N CYS A 232 3.04 -15.83 -22.99
CA CYS A 232 2.17 -15.52 -24.12
C CYS A 232 2.97 -15.05 -25.35
N GLU A 233 2.44 -15.28 -26.53
CA GLU A 233 3.01 -14.79 -27.78
C GLU A 233 2.91 -13.26 -27.85
N LYS A 234 4.01 -12.58 -28.13
CA LYS A 234 4.05 -11.11 -28.22
C LYS A 234 3.38 -10.61 -29.50
N GLY A 235 2.70 -9.47 -29.39
CA GLY A 235 2.08 -8.79 -30.52
C GLY A 235 0.69 -9.33 -30.91
N ILE A 236 0.16 -10.26 -30.16
CA ILE A 236 -1.23 -10.71 -30.27
C ILE A 236 -2.07 -9.89 -29.26
N PRO A 237 -3.25 -9.33 -29.65
CA PRO A 237 -4.15 -8.69 -28.72
C PRO A 237 -4.58 -9.64 -27.59
N SER A 238 -4.73 -9.10 -26.37
CA SER A 238 -4.92 -9.90 -25.16
C SER A 238 -6.13 -10.84 -25.22
N ASN A 239 -7.22 -10.43 -25.84
CA ASN A 239 -8.45 -11.20 -25.98
C ASN A 239 -8.36 -12.36 -27.01
N TYR A 240 -7.25 -12.47 -27.77
CA TYR A 240 -6.99 -13.59 -28.71
C TYR A 240 -5.88 -14.54 -28.21
N LEU A 241 -5.25 -14.24 -27.10
CA LEU A 241 -4.23 -15.10 -26.50
C LEU A 241 -4.87 -16.29 -25.77
N PRO A 242 -4.19 -17.45 -25.65
CA PRO A 242 -4.70 -18.59 -24.88
C PRO A 242 -4.78 -18.26 -23.38
N GLU A 243 -5.73 -18.90 -22.69
CA GLU A 243 -5.94 -18.73 -21.24
C GLU A 243 -4.77 -19.21 -20.38
N ASP A 244 -3.97 -20.14 -20.88
CA ASP A 244 -2.92 -20.85 -20.15
C ASP A 244 -1.52 -20.28 -20.33
N CYS A 245 -1.39 -19.02 -20.75
CA CYS A 245 -0.11 -18.35 -20.87
C CYS A 245 0.06 -17.17 -19.89
N TYR A 246 1.31 -16.79 -19.66
CA TYR A 246 1.72 -15.66 -18.81
C TYR A 246 1.89 -14.40 -19.67
N GLU A 247 1.01 -13.42 -19.45
CA GLU A 247 0.98 -12.17 -20.19
C GLU A 247 1.66 -11.04 -19.40
N THR A 248 2.45 -10.19 -20.12
CA THR A 248 3.17 -9.08 -19.49
C THR A 248 2.95 -7.75 -20.20
N ALA A 249 3.03 -6.66 -19.43
CA ALA A 249 3.13 -5.28 -19.90
C ALA A 249 4.29 -4.59 -19.18
N ASP A 250 5.19 -3.95 -19.93
CA ASP A 250 6.41 -3.36 -19.36
C ASP A 250 6.20 -1.90 -18.90
N THR A 251 5.13 -1.27 -19.33
CA THR A 251 4.78 0.12 -18.99
C THR A 251 3.29 0.26 -18.70
N PRO A 252 2.86 1.30 -17.95
CA PRO A 252 1.44 1.56 -17.76
C PRO A 252 0.67 1.73 -19.06
N GLY A 253 1.28 2.37 -20.07
CA GLY A 253 0.64 2.53 -21.39
C GLY A 253 0.41 1.21 -22.11
N GLU A 254 1.28 0.21 -21.95
CA GLU A 254 1.05 -1.15 -22.44
C GLU A 254 -0.02 -1.89 -21.65
N LEU A 255 -0.03 -1.73 -20.33
CA LEU A 255 -1.07 -2.28 -19.47
C LEU A 255 -2.45 -1.77 -19.91
N TYR A 256 -2.61 -0.45 -20.08
CA TYR A 256 -3.86 0.14 -20.54
C TYR A 256 -4.28 -0.34 -21.92
N ALA A 257 -3.33 -0.47 -22.86
CA ALA A 257 -3.64 -0.97 -24.19
C ALA A 257 -4.18 -2.40 -24.15
N LYS A 258 -3.63 -3.25 -23.28
CA LYS A 258 -4.11 -4.62 -23.08
C LYS A 258 -5.46 -4.70 -22.35
N LEU A 259 -5.73 -3.77 -21.44
CA LEU A 259 -7.05 -3.63 -20.83
C LEU A 259 -8.09 -3.16 -21.88
N ASP A 260 -7.70 -2.27 -22.81
CA ASP A 260 -8.54 -1.89 -23.96
C ASP A 260 -8.87 -3.08 -24.86
N ASP A 261 -7.92 -4.01 -25.10
CA ASP A 261 -8.15 -5.23 -25.86
C ASP A 261 -9.27 -6.12 -25.26
N TRP A 262 -9.38 -6.14 -23.92
CA TRP A 262 -10.44 -6.83 -23.20
C TRP A 262 -11.75 -6.04 -23.18
N GLY A 263 -11.70 -4.71 -23.07
CA GLY A 263 -12.85 -3.81 -23.07
C GLY A 263 -13.75 -3.89 -21.86
N PHE A 264 -13.26 -4.42 -20.73
CA PHE A 264 -14.00 -4.50 -19.47
C PHE A 264 -13.84 -3.23 -18.62
N ASN A 265 -14.83 -2.94 -17.76
CA ASN A 265 -14.74 -1.83 -16.82
C ASN A 265 -13.70 -2.13 -15.75
N ALA A 266 -12.61 -1.39 -15.77
CA ALA A 266 -11.51 -1.53 -14.83
C ALA A 266 -11.15 -0.19 -14.17
N GLU A 267 -10.51 -0.26 -13.01
CA GLU A 267 -9.84 0.83 -12.31
C GLU A 267 -8.39 0.41 -12.05
N VAL A 268 -7.44 1.31 -12.29
CA VAL A 268 -6.01 1.07 -12.08
C VAL A 268 -5.51 2.06 -11.03
N ILE A 269 -5.07 1.55 -9.88
CA ILE A 269 -4.84 2.33 -8.66
C ILE A 269 -3.36 2.29 -8.30
N PRO A 270 -2.59 3.37 -8.52
CA PRO A 270 -1.20 3.47 -8.04
C PRO A 270 -1.15 3.49 -6.52
N HIS A 271 -0.10 2.86 -5.94
CA HIS A 271 0.11 2.85 -4.51
C HIS A 271 1.58 2.80 -4.10
N GLY A 272 1.87 3.01 -2.80
CA GLY A 272 3.20 2.90 -2.22
C GLY A 272 4.25 3.81 -2.87
N THR A 273 3.83 4.87 -3.56
CA THR A 273 4.66 5.59 -4.53
C THR A 273 5.85 6.32 -3.91
N THR A 274 5.74 6.75 -2.64
CA THR A 274 6.82 7.45 -1.94
C THR A 274 7.74 6.52 -1.16
N TRP A 275 7.43 5.22 -1.11
CA TRP A 275 8.18 4.29 -0.28
C TRP A 275 9.54 3.96 -0.87
N GLY A 276 10.59 4.47 -0.24
CA GLY A 276 11.97 4.34 -0.72
C GLY A 276 12.57 2.94 -0.60
N PHE A 277 11.82 1.95 -0.11
CA PHE A 277 12.23 0.56 -0.20
C PHE A 277 12.23 0.07 -1.66
N TYR A 278 11.17 0.35 -2.39
CA TYR A 278 11.03 0.00 -3.82
C TYR A 278 11.45 1.15 -4.73
N THR A 279 11.03 2.38 -4.39
CA THR A 279 11.18 3.54 -5.25
C THR A 279 12.63 4.03 -5.28
N PRO A 280 13.31 4.02 -6.43
CA PRO A 280 14.67 4.52 -6.56
C PRO A 280 14.79 5.97 -6.11
N GLN A 281 15.95 6.32 -5.58
CA GLN A 281 16.29 7.69 -5.27
C GLN A 281 16.23 8.55 -6.54
N ALA A 282 15.80 9.79 -6.44
CA ALA A 282 15.55 10.70 -7.56
C ALA A 282 14.37 10.33 -8.49
N SER A 283 13.61 9.28 -8.22
CA SER A 283 12.37 9.03 -8.96
C SER A 283 11.37 10.18 -8.83
N SER A 284 10.64 10.44 -9.89
CA SER A 284 9.65 11.50 -9.97
C SER A 284 8.43 11.06 -10.81
N TRP A 285 7.30 11.66 -10.58
CA TRP A 285 6.13 11.49 -11.45
C TRP A 285 6.36 12.02 -12.88
N LYS A 286 7.38 12.88 -13.09
CA LYS A 286 7.78 13.33 -14.43
C LYS A 286 8.23 12.18 -15.35
N GLU A 287 8.84 11.13 -14.78
CA GLU A 287 9.18 9.93 -15.55
C GLU A 287 7.92 9.19 -16.02
N TYR A 288 6.92 9.09 -15.15
CA TYR A 288 5.65 8.46 -15.49
C TYR A 288 4.92 9.20 -16.62
N THR A 289 4.96 10.53 -16.60
CA THR A 289 4.25 11.40 -17.56
C THR A 289 5.02 11.70 -18.84
N ARG A 290 6.16 11.06 -19.10
CA ARG A 290 6.93 11.23 -20.36
C ARG A 290 6.13 10.90 -21.62
N THR A 291 5.08 10.11 -21.52
CA THR A 291 4.18 9.77 -22.61
C THR A 291 2.72 9.86 -22.19
N SER A 292 1.89 10.44 -23.04
CA SER A 292 0.44 10.52 -22.82
C SER A 292 -0.25 9.15 -22.73
N LYS A 293 0.41 8.09 -23.19
CA LYS A 293 -0.11 6.71 -23.10
C LYS A 293 -0.20 6.22 -21.66
N ASN A 294 0.65 6.74 -20.77
CA ASN A 294 0.63 6.38 -19.36
C ASN A 294 -0.46 7.11 -18.57
N ILE A 295 -1.17 8.08 -19.20
CA ILE A 295 -2.17 8.89 -18.54
C ILE A 295 -3.53 8.50 -19.09
N ARG A 296 -4.35 7.83 -18.28
CA ARG A 296 -5.67 7.29 -18.65
C ARG A 296 -6.67 7.59 -17.52
N PRO A 297 -7.24 8.80 -17.50
CA PRO A 297 -8.20 9.21 -16.46
C PRO A 297 -9.45 8.32 -16.40
N ASP A 298 -9.79 7.66 -17.49
CA ASP A 298 -10.87 6.69 -17.59
C ASP A 298 -10.59 5.38 -16.80
N TYR A 299 -9.33 4.98 -16.70
CA TYR A 299 -8.87 3.85 -15.87
C TYR A 299 -8.38 4.27 -14.48
N ASN A 300 -7.99 5.53 -14.29
CA ASN A 300 -7.27 5.96 -13.11
C ASN A 300 -7.95 7.16 -12.44
N SER A 301 -9.03 6.90 -11.70
CA SER A 301 -9.80 7.93 -10.99
C SER A 301 -9.37 8.13 -9.54
N VAL A 302 -8.70 7.16 -8.93
CA VAL A 302 -8.25 7.20 -7.54
C VAL A 302 -6.79 6.78 -7.39
N VAL A 303 -6.19 7.15 -6.28
CA VAL A 303 -4.83 6.75 -5.87
C VAL A 303 -4.86 6.33 -4.39
N GLU A 304 -4.11 5.29 -4.05
CA GLU A 304 -3.94 4.88 -2.66
C GLU A 304 -2.90 5.78 -1.99
N ILE A 305 -3.38 6.60 -1.05
CA ILE A 305 -2.52 7.53 -0.31
C ILE A 305 -1.82 6.86 0.86
N TYR A 306 -2.39 5.78 1.39
CA TYR A 306 -1.91 5.09 2.58
C TYR A 306 -2.25 3.60 2.57
N SER A 307 -1.26 2.76 2.90
CA SER A 307 -1.46 1.34 3.17
C SER A 307 -0.46 0.78 4.19
N GLY A 308 -0.59 -0.50 4.51
CA GLY A 308 0.33 -1.24 5.37
C GLY A 308 1.74 -1.41 4.80
N HIS A 309 1.92 -1.23 3.50
CA HIS A 309 3.20 -1.37 2.79
C HIS A 309 3.61 -0.08 2.09
N GLY A 310 3.32 1.06 2.66
CA GLY A 310 3.82 2.32 2.18
C GLY A 310 2.75 3.39 2.06
N ASN A 311 3.22 4.61 1.81
CA ASN A 311 2.38 5.78 1.65
C ASN A 311 2.66 6.41 0.30
N SER A 312 1.75 7.25 -0.12
CA SER A 312 1.95 8.13 -1.28
C SER A 312 1.93 9.62 -0.89
N GLU A 313 1.91 9.91 0.42
CA GLU A 313 2.12 11.21 1.04
C GLU A 313 3.12 11.07 2.20
N GLN A 314 3.76 12.16 2.63
CA GLN A 314 4.64 12.10 3.79
C GLN A 314 3.84 11.81 5.07
N PHE A 315 4.16 10.70 5.73
CA PHE A 315 3.53 10.29 6.97
C PHE A 315 4.43 10.52 8.18
N TYR A 316 5.73 10.20 8.03
CA TYR A 316 6.78 10.43 9.02
C TYR A 316 7.83 11.38 8.47
N ASP A 317 8.53 12.10 9.34
CA ASP A 317 9.63 13.02 8.98
C ASP A 317 10.96 12.30 8.69
N PHE A 318 10.89 11.09 8.16
CA PHE A 318 12.05 10.25 7.87
C PHE A 318 12.60 10.53 6.48
N LEU A 319 13.44 11.55 6.36
CA LEU A 319 14.16 11.86 5.12
C LEU A 319 15.50 11.12 5.08
N GLU A 320 15.69 10.27 4.06
CA GLU A 320 16.97 9.59 3.86
C GLU A 320 18.09 10.58 3.55
N VAL A 321 17.80 11.56 2.71
CA VAL A 321 18.76 12.56 2.21
C VAL A 321 18.08 13.91 2.03
N ASN A 322 18.88 14.97 2.13
CA ASN A 322 18.53 16.27 1.57
C ASN A 322 18.97 16.32 0.12
N THR A 323 18.14 16.89 -0.74
CA THR A 323 18.48 17.14 -2.15
C THR A 323 18.42 18.65 -2.40
N ASP A 324 19.51 19.25 -2.89
CA ASP A 324 19.54 20.67 -3.22
C ASP A 324 18.87 20.94 -4.60
N GLU A 325 18.77 22.21 -4.97
CA GLU A 325 18.19 22.67 -6.24
C GLU A 325 18.89 22.08 -7.47
N ASN A 326 20.17 21.71 -7.34
CA ASN A 326 20.98 21.11 -8.41
C ASN A 326 20.93 19.58 -8.42
N GLY A 327 20.17 18.97 -7.50
CA GLY A 327 20.06 17.51 -7.37
C GLY A 327 21.21 16.89 -6.58
N ASN A 328 22.08 17.68 -5.93
CA ASN A 328 23.12 17.12 -5.07
C ASN A 328 22.51 16.60 -3.77
N ILE A 329 23.00 15.44 -3.35
CA ILE A 329 22.51 14.73 -2.19
C ILE A 329 23.46 14.95 -1.01
N SER A 330 22.91 15.25 0.16
CA SER A 330 23.64 15.37 1.41
C SER A 330 22.95 14.65 2.55
N CYS A 331 23.71 14.27 3.58
CA CYS A 331 23.16 13.68 4.79
C CYS A 331 22.46 14.76 5.62
N PRO A 332 21.19 14.54 6.02
CA PRO A 332 20.51 15.45 6.94
C PRO A 332 21.22 15.51 8.30
N GLU A 333 21.20 16.69 8.94
CA GLU A 333 21.60 16.81 10.34
C GLU A 333 20.52 16.26 11.27
N PRO A 334 20.86 15.69 12.43
CA PRO A 334 19.90 15.23 13.42
C PRO A 334 18.98 16.35 13.91
N THR A 335 17.72 15.99 14.15
CA THR A 335 16.74 16.86 14.81
C THR A 335 16.26 16.20 16.10
N SER A 336 15.43 16.91 16.90
CA SER A 336 14.82 16.34 18.12
C SER A 336 13.94 15.13 17.85
N ASN A 337 13.43 14.99 16.62
CA ASN A 337 12.44 13.96 16.23
C ASN A 337 13.01 12.91 15.29
N TYR A 338 14.22 13.14 14.74
CA TYR A 338 14.78 12.26 13.72
C TYR A 338 16.30 12.18 13.76
N LEU A 339 16.82 10.96 13.86
CA LEU A 339 18.24 10.64 13.73
C LEU A 339 18.51 9.99 12.37
N PRO A 340 19.12 10.70 11.40
CA PRO A 340 19.38 10.16 10.07
C PRO A 340 20.33 8.97 10.10
N SER A 341 20.03 7.92 9.34
CA SER A 341 20.88 6.71 9.26
C SER A 341 22.30 7.01 8.76
N CYS A 342 22.45 7.90 7.79
CA CYS A 342 23.77 8.31 7.30
C CYS A 342 24.59 9.03 8.37
N TYR A 343 23.96 9.87 9.19
CA TYR A 343 24.62 10.53 10.30
C TYR A 343 25.12 9.52 11.33
N GLN A 344 24.25 8.62 11.76
CA GLN A 344 24.58 7.61 12.76
C GLN A 344 25.62 6.60 12.23
N ALA A 345 25.59 6.29 10.93
CA ALA A 345 26.64 5.49 10.28
C ALA A 345 28.03 6.11 10.47
N GLY A 346 28.13 7.42 10.29
CA GLY A 346 29.38 8.16 10.57
C GLY A 346 29.81 8.08 12.03
N VAL A 347 28.86 8.20 12.98
CA VAL A 347 29.15 8.08 14.43
C VAL A 347 29.68 6.70 14.76
N ILE A 348 29.03 5.65 14.27
CA ILE A 348 29.44 4.24 14.47
C ILE A 348 30.85 4.02 13.92
N MET A 349 31.11 4.48 12.68
CA MET A 349 32.42 4.31 12.06
C MET A 349 33.51 5.06 12.80
N LYS A 350 33.23 6.26 13.30
CA LYS A 350 34.17 7.00 14.16
C LYS A 350 34.53 6.23 15.40
N GLN A 351 33.55 5.69 16.12
CA GLN A 351 33.76 4.93 17.34
C GLN A 351 34.58 3.66 17.07
N LEU A 352 34.21 2.87 16.06
CA LEU A 352 34.97 1.68 15.68
C LEU A 352 36.43 1.98 15.32
N CYS A 353 36.67 3.10 14.65
CA CYS A 353 38.01 3.58 14.30
C CYS A 353 38.85 3.97 15.56
N LEU A 354 38.21 4.63 16.52
CA LEU A 354 38.87 5.00 17.79
C LEU A 354 39.19 3.75 18.62
N ASP A 355 38.27 2.75 18.64
CA ASP A 355 38.49 1.49 19.32
C ASP A 355 39.64 0.67 18.71
N GLU A 356 39.94 0.89 17.44
CA GLU A 356 41.15 0.38 16.76
C GLU A 356 42.42 1.15 17.11
N GLY A 357 42.32 2.18 17.94
CA GLY A 357 43.48 3.01 18.40
C GLY A 357 43.99 4.01 17.37
N LYS A 358 43.20 4.37 16.34
CA LYS A 358 43.58 5.40 15.37
C LYS A 358 43.38 6.82 15.94
N SER A 359 43.93 7.81 15.27
CA SER A 359 43.83 9.20 15.72
C SER A 359 42.43 9.78 15.56
N GLU A 360 42.05 10.69 16.44
CA GLU A 360 40.76 11.39 16.39
C GLU A 360 40.51 12.05 15.03
N SER A 361 41.54 12.68 14.44
CA SER A 361 41.46 13.31 13.11
C SER A 361 41.13 12.28 12.04
N THR A 362 41.86 11.17 11.99
CA THR A 362 41.61 10.09 11.01
C THR A 362 40.20 9.52 11.14
N CYS A 363 39.73 9.37 12.38
CA CYS A 363 38.39 8.80 12.63
C CYS A 363 37.28 9.80 12.29
N THR A 364 37.52 11.09 12.46
CA THR A 364 36.57 12.16 12.03
C THR A 364 36.48 12.23 10.50
N ASP A 365 37.61 12.14 9.79
CA ASP A 365 37.61 12.08 8.32
C ASP A 365 36.87 10.85 7.80
N LEU A 366 37.04 9.70 8.46
CA LEU A 366 36.34 8.48 8.13
C LEU A 366 34.81 8.60 8.37
N ALA A 367 34.40 9.26 9.45
CA ALA A 367 32.98 9.51 9.71
C ALA A 367 32.35 10.37 8.62
N THR A 368 33.00 11.46 8.24
CA THR A 368 32.54 12.34 7.15
C THR A 368 32.38 11.56 5.84
N LYS A 369 33.44 10.84 5.46
CA LYS A 369 33.41 9.99 4.26
C LYS A 369 32.29 8.95 4.30
N THR A 370 32.06 8.34 5.46
CA THR A 370 30.99 7.34 5.62
C THR A 370 29.60 7.96 5.41
N ARG A 371 29.35 9.17 5.95
CA ARG A 371 28.10 9.88 5.74
C ARG A 371 27.83 10.13 4.25
N ASP A 372 28.84 10.60 3.53
CA ASP A 372 28.75 10.91 2.10
C ASP A 372 28.53 9.64 1.26
N GLU A 373 29.25 8.56 1.56
CA GLU A 373 29.14 7.29 0.83
C GLU A 373 27.87 6.55 1.14
N PHE A 374 27.37 6.62 2.39
CA PHE A 374 26.13 5.96 2.81
C PHE A 374 24.93 6.41 1.98
N ASN A 375 24.90 7.65 1.53
CA ASN A 375 23.82 8.24 0.74
C ASN A 375 23.96 8.01 -0.78
N LYS A 376 25.12 7.69 -1.28
CA LYS A 376 25.40 7.56 -2.72
C LYS A 376 25.01 6.21 -3.31
N PHE A 377 24.41 5.32 -2.50
CA PHE A 377 24.05 4.01 -2.98
C PHE A 377 22.86 4.08 -3.95
N PRO A 378 22.99 3.62 -5.21
CA PRO A 378 21.96 3.82 -6.24
C PRO A 378 20.82 2.78 -6.25
N GLY A 379 20.80 1.84 -5.31
CA GLY A 379 19.85 0.73 -5.34
C GLY A 379 18.41 1.14 -5.01
N ALA A 380 17.44 0.62 -5.72
CA ALA A 380 16.02 0.82 -5.45
C ALA A 380 15.65 0.36 -4.03
N SER A 381 16.09 -0.81 -3.62
CA SER A 381 15.87 -1.35 -2.27
C SER A 381 16.67 -0.66 -1.17
N GLY A 382 17.59 0.25 -1.49
CA GLY A 382 18.36 1.07 -0.54
C GLY A 382 19.02 0.29 0.61
N ILE A 383 19.21 -1.02 0.47
CA ILE A 383 19.71 -1.88 1.54
C ILE A 383 21.16 -1.55 1.83
N ARG A 384 21.38 -0.81 2.91
CA ARG A 384 22.69 -0.40 3.36
C ARG A 384 22.98 -1.04 4.70
N VAL A 385 24.14 -1.63 4.84
CA VAL A 385 24.55 -2.31 6.07
C VAL A 385 25.95 -1.86 6.45
N LEU A 386 26.12 -1.49 7.71
CA LEU A 386 27.42 -1.37 8.35
C LEU A 386 27.69 -2.65 9.12
N PHE A 387 28.68 -3.39 8.69
CA PHE A 387 29.07 -4.60 9.39
C PHE A 387 29.62 -4.27 10.78
N GLY A 388 29.18 -5.05 11.78
CA GLY A 388 29.64 -4.90 13.15
C GLY A 388 28.82 -3.95 14.02
N ALA A 389 27.84 -3.24 13.45
CA ALA A 389 26.86 -2.50 14.21
C ALA A 389 25.68 -3.40 14.62
N ASP A 390 25.16 -3.18 15.82
CA ASP A 390 23.92 -3.80 16.31
C ASP A 390 22.81 -2.74 16.43
N ASN A 391 21.61 -3.17 16.84
CA ASN A 391 20.49 -2.27 16.98
C ASN A 391 20.76 -1.13 17.97
N GLN A 392 21.52 -1.38 19.04
CA GLN A 392 21.85 -0.37 20.02
C GLN A 392 22.82 0.67 19.46
N SER A 393 23.76 0.25 18.61
CA SER A 393 24.69 1.16 17.94
C SER A 393 23.97 2.15 17.01
N TRP A 394 22.86 1.72 16.40
CA TRP A 394 22.09 2.56 15.47
C TRP A 394 21.12 3.51 16.16
N LEU A 395 20.77 3.28 17.43
CA LEU A 395 19.77 4.06 18.16
C LEU A 395 18.48 4.19 17.32
N ASP A 396 17.84 5.36 17.32
CA ASP A 396 16.64 5.65 16.52
C ASP A 396 16.87 5.54 15.00
N ALA A 397 18.09 5.71 14.52
CA ALA A 397 18.41 5.53 13.12
C ALA A 397 18.30 4.06 12.65
N GLY A 398 18.26 3.10 13.58
CA GLY A 398 18.12 1.67 13.32
C GLY A 398 16.67 1.19 13.16
N GLN A 399 15.73 2.03 12.76
CA GLN A 399 14.30 1.72 12.74
C GLN A 399 13.96 0.54 11.83
N ALA A 400 14.59 0.40 10.68
CA ALA A 400 14.44 -0.77 9.82
C ALA A 400 15.24 -2.00 10.28
N ARG A 401 15.68 -2.03 11.51
CA ARG A 401 16.36 -3.15 12.20
C ARG A 401 17.57 -3.70 11.45
N ASN A 402 17.38 -4.78 10.74
CA ASN A 402 18.49 -5.49 10.08
C ASN A 402 19.13 -4.70 8.95
N THR A 403 18.46 -3.72 8.40
CA THR A 403 18.95 -2.88 7.30
C THR A 403 19.39 -1.51 7.75
N TYR A 404 18.97 -1.09 8.94
CA TYR A 404 19.31 0.20 9.54
C TYR A 404 19.03 1.40 8.62
N LEU A 405 17.86 1.34 7.97
CA LEU A 405 17.34 2.44 7.16
C LEU A 405 16.23 3.15 7.92
N PRO A 406 16.00 4.45 7.64
CA PRO A 406 14.78 5.09 8.08
C PRO A 406 13.57 4.29 7.61
N ALA A 407 12.58 4.10 8.47
CA ALA A 407 11.42 3.26 8.21
C ALA A 407 10.75 3.55 6.88
N PHE A 408 10.79 4.76 6.41
CA PHE A 408 9.99 5.16 5.27
C PHE A 408 10.78 5.65 4.07
N ASN A 409 11.99 6.16 4.22
CA ASN A 409 12.80 6.71 3.10
C ASN A 409 11.96 7.50 2.09
N TYR A 410 11.25 8.52 2.57
CA TYR A 410 10.28 9.28 1.78
C TYR A 410 10.85 9.86 0.49
N ARG A 411 10.11 9.70 -0.62
CA ARG A 411 10.44 10.21 -1.97
C ARG A 411 9.51 11.37 -2.37
N PRO A 412 9.87 12.64 -2.09
CA PRO A 412 8.96 13.79 -2.27
C PRO A 412 8.38 13.93 -3.67
N LYS A 413 9.21 13.71 -4.72
CA LYS A 413 8.79 13.83 -6.13
C LYS A 413 7.90 12.68 -6.63
N LYS A 414 7.66 11.67 -5.78
CA LYS A 414 6.72 10.58 -6.04
C LYS A 414 5.46 10.68 -5.18
N SER A 415 5.32 11.74 -4.36
CA SER A 415 4.10 11.98 -3.60
C SER A 415 2.91 12.27 -4.52
N VAL A 416 1.71 11.97 -4.05
CA VAL A 416 0.46 12.36 -4.72
C VAL A 416 0.36 13.88 -4.86
N GLN A 417 0.84 14.62 -3.87
CA GLN A 417 0.88 16.08 -3.89
C GLN A 417 1.70 16.61 -5.06
N TYR A 418 2.89 16.02 -5.26
CA TYR A 418 3.75 16.38 -6.39
C TYR A 418 3.08 16.07 -7.74
N ALA A 419 2.44 14.88 -7.85
CA ALA A 419 1.71 14.51 -9.05
C ALA A 419 0.55 15.47 -9.37
N LEU A 420 -0.23 15.86 -8.34
CA LEU A 420 -1.34 16.80 -8.49
C LEU A 420 -0.89 18.23 -8.81
N ALA A 421 0.34 18.59 -8.46
CA ALA A 421 0.95 19.86 -8.81
C ALA A 421 1.53 19.89 -10.23
N LEU A 422 1.75 18.72 -10.88
CA LEU A 422 2.27 18.63 -12.24
C LEU A 422 1.23 19.05 -13.29
N ARG A 423 1.72 19.66 -14.37
CA ARG A 423 1.00 19.86 -15.60
C ARG A 423 1.70 19.18 -16.77
N ASN A 424 0.94 18.43 -17.56
CA ASN A 424 1.43 17.66 -18.71
C ASN A 424 1.12 18.42 -20.00
N GLU A 425 1.92 19.41 -20.31
CA GLU A 425 1.70 20.28 -21.47
C GLU A 425 1.64 19.48 -22.79
N GLY A 426 0.65 19.81 -23.62
CA GLY A 426 0.51 19.25 -24.96
C GLY A 426 -0.19 17.89 -25.06
N TYR A 427 -0.73 17.36 -23.96
CA TYR A 427 -1.42 16.05 -23.97
C TYR A 427 -2.94 16.13 -24.12
N GLY A 428 -3.53 17.36 -24.17
CA GLY A 428 -4.96 17.59 -24.22
C GLY A 428 -5.57 17.80 -22.84
N ASP A 429 -6.74 18.43 -22.79
CA ASP A 429 -7.36 18.94 -21.55
C ASP A 429 -7.73 17.83 -20.56
N ASP A 430 -8.01 16.62 -21.02
CA ASP A 430 -8.32 15.45 -20.21
C ASP A 430 -7.09 14.81 -19.58
N LYS A 431 -5.88 15.07 -20.09
CA LYS A 431 -4.60 14.48 -19.67
C LYS A 431 -3.58 15.52 -19.16
N ASP A 432 -3.99 16.78 -19.12
CA ASP A 432 -3.08 17.86 -18.72
C ASP A 432 -2.68 17.77 -17.24
N ARG A 433 -3.53 17.18 -16.39
CA ARG A 433 -3.30 17.03 -14.95
C ARG A 433 -3.91 15.74 -14.42
N PHE A 434 -3.31 15.21 -13.34
CA PHE A 434 -3.95 14.20 -12.51
C PHE A 434 -5.05 14.82 -11.65
N ARG A 435 -6.19 14.12 -11.53
CA ARG A 435 -7.34 14.54 -10.73
C ARG A 435 -7.89 13.34 -9.97
N TRP A 436 -7.11 12.84 -9.03
CA TRP A 436 -7.42 11.64 -8.27
C TRP A 436 -8.26 11.89 -7.04
N GLY A 437 -9.16 10.94 -6.71
CA GLY A 437 -9.65 10.76 -5.37
C GLY A 437 -8.63 10.00 -4.52
N PHE A 438 -8.72 10.11 -3.20
CA PHE A 438 -7.82 9.47 -2.27
C PHE A 438 -8.48 8.28 -1.58
N ILE A 439 -7.81 7.14 -1.59
CA ILE A 439 -8.24 5.93 -0.89
C ILE A 439 -7.11 5.41 0.00
N GLY A 440 -7.47 4.62 1.01
CA GLY A 440 -6.56 3.84 1.81
C GLY A 440 -6.89 2.36 1.69
N SER A 441 -5.91 1.50 1.92
CA SER A 441 -6.09 0.06 1.85
C SER A 441 -5.17 -0.64 2.84
N SER A 442 -5.34 -1.95 3.06
CA SER A 442 -4.48 -2.67 3.99
C SER A 442 -3.16 -3.09 3.37
N ASP A 443 -3.15 -3.46 2.12
CA ASP A 443 -2.04 -4.17 1.46
C ASP A 443 -1.63 -5.42 2.27
N THR A 444 -2.66 -6.10 2.80
CA THR A 444 -2.44 -7.29 3.63
C THR A 444 -1.95 -8.46 2.80
N HIS A 445 -0.93 -9.15 3.29
CA HIS A 445 -0.39 -10.38 2.68
C HIS A 445 -0.79 -11.64 3.46
N SER A 446 -1.86 -11.54 4.24
CA SER A 446 -2.39 -12.65 5.05
C SER A 446 -3.89 -12.85 4.86
N SER A 447 -4.47 -12.36 3.75
CA SER A 447 -5.92 -12.43 3.44
C SER A 447 -6.80 -11.76 4.49
N ARG A 448 -6.25 -10.90 5.34
CA ARG A 448 -6.96 -10.23 6.43
C ARG A 448 -7.47 -8.86 5.97
N ALA A 449 -8.37 -8.87 4.99
CA ALA A 449 -8.95 -7.66 4.44
C ALA A 449 -9.43 -6.69 5.52
N GLY A 450 -8.95 -5.44 5.49
CA GLY A 450 -9.31 -4.39 6.45
C GLY A 450 -8.75 -4.60 7.85
N HIS A 451 -7.61 -5.29 8.00
CA HIS A 451 -6.92 -5.36 9.28
C HIS A 451 -6.49 -3.95 9.76
N GLY A 452 -6.05 -3.82 11.01
CA GLY A 452 -5.66 -2.51 11.57
C GLY A 452 -6.77 -1.78 12.33
N PHE A 453 -7.97 -2.38 12.47
CA PHE A 453 -9.06 -1.84 13.27
C PHE A 453 -8.83 -1.89 14.80
N LYS A 454 -7.88 -2.68 15.26
CA LYS A 454 -7.46 -2.77 16.66
C LYS A 454 -5.94 -2.84 16.76
N GLN A 455 -5.38 -2.14 17.73
CA GLN A 455 -3.95 -2.14 18.06
C GLN A 455 -3.60 -3.33 18.98
N LEU A 456 -4.19 -4.47 18.70
CA LEU A 456 -3.94 -5.74 19.39
C LEU A 456 -3.26 -6.71 18.43
N LEU A 457 -2.32 -7.50 18.96
CA LEU A 457 -1.58 -8.46 18.15
C LEU A 457 -0.90 -7.73 16.98
N ARG A 458 0.28 -7.28 17.23
CA ARG A 458 1.14 -6.54 16.29
C ARG A 458 1.08 -7.05 14.85
N ASP A 459 1.07 -8.36 14.67
CA ASP A 459 0.99 -9.05 13.38
C ASP A 459 -0.41 -9.02 12.72
N ASN A 460 -1.45 -8.61 13.47
CA ASN A 460 -2.78 -8.35 12.90
C ASN A 460 -2.97 -6.88 12.53
N ALA A 461 -2.20 -5.96 13.14
CA ALA A 461 -2.27 -4.53 12.85
C ALA A 461 -1.28 -4.11 11.77
N THR A 462 -0.17 -4.84 11.63
CA THR A 462 0.88 -4.63 10.61
C THR A 462 1.23 -5.97 9.98
N GLU A 463 1.88 -5.96 8.82
CA GLU A 463 2.40 -7.17 8.18
C GLU A 463 3.83 -7.53 8.66
N SER A 464 4.30 -6.89 9.74
CA SER A 464 5.64 -7.11 10.24
C SER A 464 5.80 -8.50 10.85
N THR A 465 6.51 -9.35 10.15
CA THR A 465 6.90 -10.69 10.61
C THR A 465 8.31 -11.03 10.15
N GLY A 466 8.95 -11.96 10.84
CA GLY A 466 10.29 -12.42 10.53
C GLY A 466 10.49 -13.86 10.96
N ALA A 467 11.73 -14.32 11.02
CA ALA A 467 12.04 -15.73 11.23
C ALA A 467 11.55 -16.29 12.58
N ALA A 468 11.00 -17.51 12.57
CA ALA A 468 10.54 -18.23 13.77
C ALA A 468 11.68 -18.68 14.71
N SER A 469 12.92 -18.72 14.24
CA SER A 469 14.09 -19.11 15.04
C SER A 469 15.40 -18.58 14.48
N LYS A 470 16.46 -18.63 15.28
CA LYS A 470 17.81 -18.29 14.85
C LYS A 470 18.29 -19.13 13.65
N ALA A 471 17.88 -20.38 13.57
CA ALA A 471 18.24 -21.28 12.48
C ALA A 471 17.54 -20.84 11.18
N TRP A 472 16.24 -20.55 11.25
CA TRP A 472 15.45 -20.02 10.14
C TRP A 472 15.98 -18.65 9.68
N ARG A 473 16.29 -17.76 10.62
CA ARG A 473 16.87 -16.46 10.27
C ARG A 473 18.18 -16.58 9.49
N LYS A 474 19.06 -17.54 9.89
CA LYS A 474 20.31 -17.77 9.17
C LYS A 474 20.07 -18.28 7.75
N MET A 475 19.01 -19.03 7.52
CA MET A 475 18.64 -19.52 6.20
C MET A 475 18.00 -18.43 5.34
N ILE A 476 17.05 -17.68 5.90
CA ILE A 476 16.32 -16.61 5.19
C ILE A 476 17.26 -15.44 4.87
N ASN A 477 18.08 -15.05 5.83
CA ASN A 477 19.03 -13.94 5.71
C ASN A 477 20.45 -14.39 6.10
N PRO A 478 21.17 -15.05 5.19
CA PRO A 478 22.51 -15.60 5.46
C PRO A 478 23.57 -14.51 5.71
N VAL A 479 23.24 -13.25 5.47
CA VAL A 479 24.20 -12.13 5.56
C VAL A 479 24.30 -11.55 6.97
N SER A 480 23.97 -12.30 8.01
CA SER A 480 24.27 -11.86 9.37
C SER A 480 25.79 -11.76 9.54
N ALA A 481 26.26 -10.55 9.88
CA ALA A 481 27.67 -10.23 10.00
C ALA A 481 28.40 -11.11 11.00
N GLU A 482 29.09 -12.13 10.52
CA GLU A 482 29.99 -12.95 11.35
C GLU A 482 31.31 -12.21 11.67
N LYS A 483 31.63 -11.16 10.94
CA LYS A 483 32.85 -10.37 11.15
C LYS A 483 32.51 -8.90 11.33
N ARG A 484 32.95 -8.34 12.43
CA ARG A 484 32.90 -6.89 12.70
C ARG A 484 33.85 -6.15 11.78
N VAL A 485 33.43 -5.91 10.55
CA VAL A 485 34.13 -5.05 9.60
C VAL A 485 33.20 -3.90 9.25
N ALA A 486 33.56 -2.71 9.69
CA ALA A 486 32.80 -1.51 9.40
C ALA A 486 33.05 -1.10 7.93
N ARG A 487 32.16 -1.50 7.04
CA ARG A 487 32.15 -1.09 5.62
C ARG A 487 30.73 -1.12 5.06
N LEU A 488 30.50 -0.36 4.03
CA LEU A 488 29.29 -0.50 3.22
C LEU A 488 29.34 -1.81 2.42
N ARG A 489 28.18 -2.38 2.13
CA ARG A 489 28.08 -3.45 1.14
C ARG A 489 28.43 -2.93 -0.23
N THR A 490 29.10 -3.78 -1.03
CA THR A 490 29.30 -3.49 -2.45
C THR A 490 28.04 -3.79 -3.24
N ILE A 491 27.93 -3.25 -4.46
CA ILE A 491 26.82 -3.54 -5.38
C ILE A 491 26.75 -5.04 -5.67
N GLU A 492 27.89 -5.70 -5.82
CA GLU A 492 27.97 -7.14 -6.05
C GLU A 492 27.39 -7.94 -4.88
N GLU A 493 27.64 -7.54 -3.64
CA GLU A 493 27.07 -8.18 -2.45
C GLU A 493 25.56 -7.96 -2.35
N LEU A 494 25.06 -6.83 -2.79
CA LEU A 494 23.62 -6.57 -2.83
C LEU A 494 22.92 -7.38 -3.92
N ASN A 495 23.55 -7.53 -5.08
CA ASN A 495 23.04 -8.39 -6.16
C ASN A 495 23.04 -9.88 -5.79
N GLN A 496 23.73 -10.26 -4.73
CA GLN A 496 23.73 -11.62 -4.18
C GLN A 496 22.64 -11.83 -3.11
N LEU A 497 21.87 -10.80 -2.74
CA LEU A 497 20.75 -10.97 -1.83
C LEU A 497 19.67 -11.83 -2.51
N THR A 498 19.19 -12.81 -1.75
CA THR A 498 18.08 -13.65 -2.22
C THR A 498 16.75 -12.92 -2.14
N GLY A 499 15.77 -13.34 -2.92
CA GLY A 499 14.39 -12.84 -2.81
C GLY A 499 13.85 -12.96 -1.39
N ALA A 500 14.19 -14.05 -0.67
CA ALA A 500 13.86 -14.23 0.73
C ALA A 500 14.37 -13.12 1.65
N THR A 501 15.60 -12.65 1.43
CA THR A 501 16.18 -11.52 2.21
C THR A 501 15.46 -10.21 1.92
N ILE A 502 15.07 -9.98 0.67
CA ILE A 502 14.35 -8.77 0.27
C ILE A 502 12.96 -8.75 0.93
N ILE A 503 12.23 -9.83 0.85
CA ILE A 503 10.90 -9.98 1.48
C ILE A 503 11.00 -9.86 3.01
N ASP A 504 11.97 -10.51 3.67
CA ASP A 504 12.18 -10.38 5.12
C ASP A 504 12.44 -8.91 5.53
N THR A 505 13.22 -8.18 4.73
CA THR A 505 13.49 -6.76 4.98
C THR A 505 12.24 -5.90 4.79
N GLU A 506 11.49 -6.11 3.74
CA GLU A 506 10.25 -5.41 3.46
C GLU A 506 9.24 -5.58 4.60
N ARG A 507 8.99 -6.83 5.04
CA ARG A 507 8.08 -7.11 6.15
C ARG A 507 8.49 -6.44 7.46
N GLN A 508 9.78 -6.30 7.72
CA GLN A 508 10.25 -5.56 8.88
C GLN A 508 10.02 -4.05 8.74
N MET A 509 10.07 -3.52 7.53
CA MET A 509 9.78 -2.11 7.26
C MET A 509 8.26 -1.81 7.30
N SER A 510 7.41 -2.75 6.96
CA SER A 510 5.95 -2.62 7.06
C SER A 510 5.44 -2.48 8.51
N PHE A 511 6.28 -2.75 9.50
CA PHE A 511 5.99 -2.49 10.91
C PHE A 511 5.59 -1.03 11.22
N PHE A 512 6.03 -0.08 10.41
CA PHE A 512 5.83 1.35 10.64
C PHE A 512 4.53 1.90 10.04
N THR A 513 3.77 1.06 9.36
CA THR A 513 2.47 1.41 8.78
C THR A 513 1.43 0.37 9.19
N LEU A 514 0.20 0.81 9.35
CA LEU A 514 -0.94 -0.03 9.71
C LEU A 514 -1.78 -0.29 8.46
N GLY A 515 -2.66 -1.29 8.52
CA GLY A 515 -3.65 -1.47 7.46
C GLY A 515 -4.60 -0.29 7.37
N GLY A 516 -4.65 0.36 6.20
CA GLY A 516 -5.59 1.43 5.90
C GLY A 516 -6.96 0.92 5.46
N LEU A 517 -7.89 1.84 5.26
CA LEU A 517 -9.23 1.57 4.73
C LEU A 517 -9.64 2.64 3.71
N MET A 518 -10.40 2.21 2.73
CA MET A 518 -11.19 3.07 1.85
C MET A 518 -12.59 3.25 2.43
N ALA A 519 -13.10 4.47 2.38
CA ALA A 519 -14.49 4.76 2.62
C ALA A 519 -15.12 5.40 1.39
N VAL A 520 -16.38 5.09 1.10
CA VAL A 520 -17.14 5.67 -0.01
C VAL A 520 -18.45 6.27 0.47
N HIS A 521 -18.79 7.46 -0.03
CA HIS A 521 -20.12 8.06 0.12
C HIS A 521 -21.04 7.50 -0.97
N SER A 522 -21.72 6.40 -0.69
CA SER A 522 -22.51 5.64 -1.65
C SER A 522 -24.00 5.81 -1.48
N GLU A 523 -24.74 5.80 -2.59
CA GLU A 523 -26.20 5.87 -2.62
C GLU A 523 -26.86 4.52 -2.26
N GLY A 524 -26.12 3.42 -2.40
CA GLY A 524 -26.55 2.06 -2.09
C GLY A 524 -25.39 1.18 -1.68
N ARG A 525 -25.68 -0.04 -1.23
CA ARG A 525 -24.68 -1.03 -0.85
C ARG A 525 -24.30 -1.97 -1.99
N ASP A 526 -25.04 -1.90 -3.09
CA ASP A 526 -24.80 -2.74 -4.26
C ASP A 526 -23.50 -2.36 -4.98
N ARG A 527 -23.03 -3.30 -5.80
CA ARG A 527 -21.78 -3.18 -6.57
C ARG A 527 -21.72 -1.93 -7.44
N ASP A 528 -22.82 -1.60 -8.12
CA ASP A 528 -22.90 -0.44 -9.01
C ASP A 528 -22.78 0.87 -8.23
N SER A 529 -23.51 1.00 -7.12
CA SER A 529 -23.49 2.18 -6.26
C SER A 529 -22.10 2.45 -5.68
N ILE A 530 -21.39 1.40 -5.20
CA ILE A 530 -20.00 1.49 -4.71
C ILE A 530 -19.06 1.91 -5.85
N TRP A 531 -19.16 1.26 -7.00
CA TRP A 531 -18.34 1.58 -8.18
C TRP A 531 -18.52 3.03 -8.63
N GLN A 532 -19.77 3.50 -8.72
CA GLN A 532 -20.06 4.88 -9.13
C GLN A 532 -19.56 5.91 -8.11
N ALA A 533 -19.65 5.64 -6.81
CA ALA A 533 -19.09 6.52 -5.78
C ALA A 533 -17.57 6.66 -5.94
N MET A 534 -16.87 5.55 -6.23
CA MET A 534 -15.43 5.56 -6.53
C MET A 534 -15.13 6.37 -7.80
N LYS A 535 -15.87 6.17 -8.89
CA LYS A 535 -15.69 6.91 -10.14
C LYS A 535 -15.97 8.40 -10.00
N ARG A 536 -16.92 8.80 -9.14
CA ARG A 536 -17.15 10.20 -8.77
C ARG A 536 -16.12 10.77 -7.80
N LYS A 537 -15.21 9.91 -7.28
CA LYS A 537 -14.19 10.26 -6.25
C LYS A 537 -14.80 10.74 -4.94
N GLU A 538 -16.05 10.38 -4.66
CA GLU A 538 -16.71 10.60 -3.38
C GLU A 538 -16.20 9.56 -2.36
N VAL A 539 -14.89 9.56 -2.15
CA VAL A 539 -14.14 8.58 -1.38
C VAL A 539 -13.13 9.27 -0.47
N PHE A 540 -12.73 8.59 0.59
CA PHE A 540 -11.68 9.07 1.47
C PHE A 540 -10.90 7.90 2.07
N ALA A 541 -9.67 8.19 2.51
CA ALA A 541 -8.74 7.24 3.11
C ALA A 541 -8.73 7.33 4.63
N THR A 542 -8.42 6.22 5.31
CA THR A 542 -8.03 6.23 6.72
C THR A 542 -6.86 5.29 7.00
N THR A 543 -6.25 5.44 8.16
CA THR A 543 -5.20 4.54 8.68
C THR A 543 -5.75 3.32 9.41
N GLY A 544 -6.96 2.85 9.08
CA GLY A 544 -7.60 1.68 9.67
C GLY A 544 -8.73 2.00 10.65
N HIS A 545 -8.64 3.09 11.39
CA HIS A 545 -9.76 3.61 12.19
C HIS A 545 -10.85 4.17 11.27
N ARG A 546 -12.13 3.90 11.59
CA ARG A 546 -13.28 4.37 10.79
C ARG A 546 -13.68 5.79 11.17
N ILE A 547 -12.76 6.73 10.94
CA ILE A 547 -12.99 8.18 11.07
C ILE A 547 -13.96 8.60 9.97
N LEU A 548 -15.03 9.31 10.33
CA LEU A 548 -16.02 9.80 9.36
C LEU A 548 -15.61 11.20 8.89
N VAL A 549 -15.62 11.43 7.58
CA VAL A 549 -15.21 12.70 6.97
C VAL A 549 -16.20 13.11 5.89
N TRP A 550 -16.61 14.38 5.92
CA TRP A 550 -17.31 15.10 4.86
C TRP A 550 -16.50 16.34 4.51
N PHE A 551 -16.34 16.62 3.24
CA PHE A 551 -15.66 17.81 2.75
C PHE A 551 -16.41 18.36 1.56
N ASP A 552 -16.94 19.58 1.69
CA ASP A 552 -17.82 20.21 0.71
C ASP A 552 -17.32 21.60 0.34
N LEU A 553 -17.44 21.95 -0.93
CA LEU A 553 -17.40 23.33 -1.41
C LEU A 553 -18.81 23.91 -1.33
N LEU A 554 -18.97 25.00 -0.60
CA LEU A 554 -20.27 25.65 -0.36
C LEU A 554 -20.67 26.51 -1.57
N ASN A 555 -21.83 26.23 -2.13
CA ASN A 555 -22.40 26.93 -3.29
C ASN A 555 -23.88 27.30 -3.08
N GLU A 556 -24.32 28.40 -3.69
CA GLU A 556 -25.74 28.84 -3.65
C GLU A 556 -26.68 27.80 -4.30
N ASP A 557 -26.21 27.11 -5.34
CA ASP A 557 -26.99 26.10 -6.10
C ASP A 557 -26.95 24.69 -5.48
N GLY A 558 -26.24 24.53 -4.34
CA GLY A 558 -26.02 23.28 -3.61
C GLY A 558 -24.54 22.96 -3.44
N ASP A 559 -24.20 22.42 -2.26
CA ASP A 559 -22.83 22.10 -1.89
C ASP A 559 -22.26 20.98 -2.79
N LEU A 560 -20.99 21.12 -3.19
CA LEU A 560 -20.27 20.14 -4.00
C LEU A 560 -19.36 19.27 -3.11
N PRO A 561 -19.56 17.95 -3.10
CA PRO A 561 -18.80 17.05 -2.20
C PRO A 561 -17.35 16.87 -2.66
N MET A 562 -16.53 16.25 -1.79
CA MET A 562 -15.18 15.80 -2.11
C MET A 562 -15.14 15.03 -3.45
N GLY A 563 -14.03 15.16 -4.19
CA GLY A 563 -13.85 14.59 -5.53
C GLY A 563 -14.39 15.46 -6.64
N SER A 564 -15.16 16.51 -6.34
CA SER A 564 -15.76 17.40 -7.33
C SER A 564 -14.72 18.20 -8.11
N ILE A 565 -15.03 18.46 -9.38
CA ILE A 565 -14.29 19.33 -10.28
C ILE A 565 -15.24 20.46 -10.68
N THR A 566 -14.90 21.71 -10.40
CA THR A 566 -15.72 22.87 -10.69
C THR A 566 -14.91 24.02 -11.27
N GLN A 567 -15.60 25.01 -11.82
CA GLN A 567 -14.98 26.24 -12.36
C GLN A 567 -15.65 27.47 -11.75
N GLN A 568 -14.85 28.35 -11.16
CA GLN A 568 -15.34 29.64 -10.65
C GLN A 568 -14.29 30.74 -10.72
N SER A 569 -14.70 31.99 -10.58
CA SER A 569 -13.82 33.17 -10.52
C SER A 569 -13.75 33.79 -9.13
N GLU A 570 -14.63 33.37 -8.24
CA GLU A 570 -14.77 33.92 -6.90
C GLU A 570 -14.06 33.05 -5.89
N ASN A 571 -13.73 33.64 -4.74
CA ASN A 571 -13.06 32.92 -3.66
C ASN A 571 -13.92 31.75 -3.15
N PRO A 572 -13.43 30.51 -3.17
CA PRO A 572 -14.17 29.35 -2.71
C PRO A 572 -14.26 29.31 -1.17
N THR A 573 -15.41 28.86 -0.68
CA THR A 573 -15.64 28.60 0.75
C THR A 573 -15.96 27.12 0.93
N PHE A 574 -15.34 26.51 1.93
CA PHE A 574 -15.43 25.09 2.20
C PHE A 574 -15.93 24.80 3.60
N ARG A 575 -16.53 23.63 3.76
CA ARG A 575 -16.86 23.03 5.05
C ARG A 575 -16.21 21.65 5.16
N VAL A 576 -15.52 21.41 6.26
CA VAL A 576 -15.09 20.05 6.68
C VAL A 576 -15.85 19.70 7.94
N LYS A 577 -16.44 18.51 7.92
CA LYS A 577 -17.05 17.89 9.10
C LYS A 577 -16.36 16.55 9.33
N ALA A 578 -15.98 16.27 10.58
CA ALA A 578 -15.36 15.02 10.96
C ALA A 578 -15.90 14.50 12.30
N MET A 579 -15.95 13.16 12.41
CA MET A 579 -16.26 12.48 13.68
C MET A 579 -15.25 11.34 13.88
N GLY A 580 -14.76 11.20 15.11
CA GLY A 580 -13.82 10.15 15.46
C GLY A 580 -14.42 8.74 15.32
N SER A 581 -13.54 7.76 15.16
CA SER A 581 -13.92 6.36 15.09
C SER A 581 -14.45 5.83 16.43
N PHE A 582 -15.22 4.74 16.38
CA PHE A 582 -15.67 4.08 17.59
C PHE A 582 -14.53 3.37 18.31
N LYS A 583 -14.48 3.52 19.65
CA LYS A 583 -13.59 2.72 20.49
C LYS A 583 -14.03 1.26 20.43
N GLN A 584 -13.04 0.37 20.35
CA GLN A 584 -13.29 -1.04 20.16
C GLN A 584 -13.41 -1.79 21.49
N LEU A 585 -14.44 -2.63 21.59
CA LEU A 585 -14.58 -3.60 22.69
C LEU A 585 -13.67 -4.82 22.45
N PRO A 586 -13.19 -5.47 23.51
CA PRO A 586 -12.48 -6.76 23.37
C PRO A 586 -13.38 -7.84 22.76
N GLY A 587 -12.77 -8.79 22.06
CA GLY A 587 -13.43 -9.95 21.49
C GLY A 587 -14.26 -9.65 20.26
N CYS A 588 -15.18 -10.55 19.94
CA CYS A 588 -16.03 -10.52 18.76
C CYS A 588 -17.53 -10.43 19.14
N PRO A 589 -18.36 -9.80 18.30
CA PRO A 589 -19.83 -9.84 18.47
C PRO A 589 -20.38 -11.28 18.45
N ASP A 590 -21.53 -11.49 19.08
CA ASP A 590 -22.09 -12.84 19.25
C ASP A 590 -22.47 -13.48 17.91
N TYR A 591 -23.00 -12.72 16.95
CA TYR A 591 -23.34 -13.27 15.63
C TYR A 591 -22.11 -13.83 14.89
N VAL A 592 -20.90 -13.28 15.12
CA VAL A 592 -19.64 -13.80 14.56
C VAL A 592 -19.31 -15.15 15.17
N LYS A 593 -19.44 -15.28 16.51
CA LYS A 593 -19.23 -16.55 17.23
C LYS A 593 -20.23 -17.63 16.79
N GLU A 594 -21.44 -17.23 16.39
CA GLU A 594 -22.45 -18.13 15.84
C GLU A 594 -22.18 -18.50 14.38
N ALA A 595 -21.52 -17.63 13.60
CA ALA A 595 -21.21 -17.85 12.21
C ALA A 595 -19.98 -18.72 12.00
N LEU A 596 -18.92 -18.47 12.77
CA LEU A 596 -17.64 -19.16 12.66
C LEU A 596 -17.44 -20.17 13.78
N THR A 597 -16.73 -21.27 13.49
CA THR A 597 -16.30 -22.19 14.55
C THR A 597 -15.23 -21.53 15.42
N VAL A 598 -15.15 -21.91 16.70
CA VAL A 598 -14.13 -21.40 17.64
C VAL A 598 -12.72 -21.52 17.07
N ARG A 599 -12.38 -22.69 16.49
CA ARG A 599 -11.08 -22.93 15.88
C ARG A 599 -10.80 -21.99 14.71
N ARG A 600 -11.82 -21.72 13.88
CA ARG A 600 -11.67 -20.82 12.73
C ARG A 600 -11.49 -19.38 13.18
N LEU A 601 -12.30 -18.93 14.13
CA LEU A 601 -12.19 -17.60 14.71
C LEU A 601 -10.83 -17.35 15.37
N GLU A 602 -10.31 -18.34 16.11
CA GLU A 602 -8.99 -18.29 16.69
C GLU A 602 -7.89 -18.20 15.61
N LYS A 603 -7.95 -19.06 14.56
CA LYS A 603 -7.00 -19.03 13.44
C LYS A 603 -7.01 -17.70 12.70
N MET A 604 -8.20 -17.15 12.45
CA MET A 604 -8.37 -15.95 11.64
C MET A 604 -7.93 -14.67 12.38
N ALA A 605 -8.28 -14.54 13.66
CA ALA A 605 -8.21 -13.26 14.36
C ALA A 605 -7.93 -13.37 15.86
N ASP A 606 -7.45 -14.49 16.39
CA ASP A 606 -7.21 -14.70 17.83
C ASP A 606 -8.42 -14.30 18.71
N ASN A 607 -9.63 -14.50 18.20
CA ASN A 607 -10.90 -14.10 18.81
C ASN A 607 -11.11 -12.58 18.96
N GLU A 608 -10.41 -11.76 18.18
CA GLU A 608 -10.55 -10.31 18.14
C GLU A 608 -11.14 -9.86 16.80
N CYS A 609 -12.28 -9.17 16.84
CA CYS A 609 -12.99 -8.65 15.67
C CYS A 609 -13.20 -7.15 15.78
N TYR A 610 -13.57 -6.50 14.69
CA TYR A 610 -14.21 -5.20 14.76
C TYR A 610 -15.45 -5.31 15.65
N ASN A 611 -15.43 -4.64 16.79
CA ASN A 611 -16.44 -4.73 17.82
C ASN A 611 -16.65 -3.34 18.48
N PRO A 612 -17.35 -2.43 17.77
CA PRO A 612 -17.47 -1.04 18.21
C PRO A 612 -18.26 -0.91 19.50
N SER A 613 -17.81 -0.02 20.38
CA SER A 613 -18.60 0.48 21.51
C SER A 613 -19.47 1.66 21.08
N ASP A 614 -20.23 2.25 22.04
CA ASP A 614 -20.95 3.50 21.82
C ASP A 614 -20.05 4.75 21.94
N ASP A 615 -18.83 4.60 22.49
CA ASP A 615 -17.88 5.68 22.68
C ASP A 615 -17.04 5.89 21.42
N ARG A 616 -16.70 7.17 21.15
CA ARG A 616 -15.82 7.56 20.06
C ARG A 616 -14.51 8.16 20.57
N TYR A 617 -13.48 8.05 19.73
CA TYR A 617 -12.28 8.90 19.84
C TYR A 617 -12.65 10.33 19.45
N ARG A 618 -11.83 11.29 19.87
CA ARG A 618 -12.00 12.71 19.53
C ARG A 618 -11.14 13.07 18.34
N ILE A 619 -11.61 14.01 17.55
CA ILE A 619 -10.79 14.66 16.55
C ILE A 619 -9.95 15.72 17.25
N GLU A 620 -8.64 15.64 17.13
CA GLU A 620 -7.70 16.62 17.67
C GLU A 620 -7.67 17.87 16.81
N ARG A 621 -7.51 17.69 15.49
CA ARG A 621 -7.41 18.80 14.54
C ARG A 621 -7.78 18.41 13.13
N ILE A 622 -8.09 19.41 12.33
CA ILE A 622 -8.28 19.33 10.88
C ILE A 622 -7.23 20.21 10.20
N GLU A 623 -6.46 19.62 9.30
CA GLU A 623 -5.46 20.28 8.48
C GLU A 623 -5.97 20.38 7.03
N ILE A 624 -5.77 21.53 6.40
CA ILE A 624 -6.11 21.77 5.01
C ILE A 624 -4.83 21.91 4.20
N ILE A 625 -4.74 21.14 3.15
CA ILE A 625 -3.67 21.20 2.17
C ILE A 625 -4.18 21.92 0.93
N ARG A 626 -3.40 22.88 0.42
CA ARG A 626 -3.68 23.62 -0.81
C ARG A 626 -2.56 23.35 -1.82
N ILE A 627 -2.95 22.98 -3.04
CA ILE A 627 -2.01 22.76 -4.14
C ILE A 627 -2.43 23.62 -5.32
N LYS A 628 -1.48 24.35 -5.88
CA LYS A 628 -1.64 25.19 -7.07
C LYS A 628 -0.94 24.51 -8.24
N PRO A 629 -1.63 23.80 -9.16
CA PRO A 629 -0.98 23.14 -10.28
C PRO A 629 -0.11 24.10 -11.11
N GLN A 630 0.98 23.57 -11.70
CA GLN A 630 1.85 24.32 -12.61
C GLN A 630 1.04 25.04 -13.69
N ILE A 631 1.41 26.30 -14.00
CA ILE A 631 0.93 27.04 -15.18
C ILE A 631 1.81 26.67 -16.39
N ASN A 632 3.10 26.45 -16.14
CA ASN A 632 4.07 26.03 -17.15
C ASN A 632 5.18 25.17 -16.53
N SER A 633 6.01 24.55 -17.35
CA SER A 633 7.07 23.62 -16.94
C SER A 633 8.22 24.22 -16.15
N ASP A 634 8.33 25.57 -16.12
CA ASP A 634 9.43 26.27 -15.41
C ASP A 634 9.16 26.39 -13.90
N GLU A 635 7.92 26.22 -13.46
CA GLU A 635 7.59 26.21 -12.04
C GLU A 635 7.98 24.86 -11.41
N ASP A 636 8.63 24.90 -10.24
CA ASP A 636 8.90 23.67 -9.46
C ASP A 636 7.62 23.24 -8.71
N PRO A 637 7.08 22.06 -8.97
CA PRO A 637 5.86 21.57 -8.31
C PRO A 637 5.95 21.56 -6.78
N ILE A 638 7.12 21.34 -6.19
CA ILE A 638 7.30 21.33 -4.73
C ILE A 638 6.92 22.68 -4.11
N ASN A 639 7.24 23.79 -4.79
CA ASN A 639 6.93 25.14 -4.30
C ASN A 639 5.45 25.52 -4.47
N LEU A 640 4.65 24.68 -5.11
CA LEU A 640 3.23 24.87 -5.35
C LEU A 640 2.35 24.11 -4.37
N ILE A 641 2.95 23.38 -3.44
CA ILE A 641 2.31 22.57 -2.41
C ILE A 641 2.40 23.32 -1.08
N GLU A 642 1.28 23.64 -0.50
CA GLU A 642 1.18 24.24 0.83
C GLU A 642 0.63 23.20 1.82
N ASP A 643 1.53 22.45 2.43
CA ASP A 643 1.24 21.45 3.45
C ASP A 643 1.96 21.83 4.78
N VAL A 644 1.26 22.35 5.77
CA VAL A 644 -0.20 22.59 5.96
C VAL A 644 -0.52 24.05 5.61
N TRP A 645 -1.55 24.32 4.77
CA TRP A 645 -1.99 25.69 4.49
C TRP A 645 -2.78 26.30 5.65
N LYS A 646 -3.78 25.57 6.18
CA LYS A 646 -4.58 25.95 7.35
C LYS A 646 -4.69 24.79 8.32
N SER A 647 -4.74 25.07 9.63
CA SER A 647 -4.96 24.08 10.69
C SER A 647 -5.97 24.59 11.69
N PHE A 648 -6.90 23.73 12.07
CA PHE A 648 -7.98 24.03 13.03
C PHE A 648 -7.96 23.00 14.14
N VAL A 649 -7.74 23.47 15.37
CA VAL A 649 -7.86 22.64 16.58
C VAL A 649 -9.33 22.46 16.91
N CYS A 650 -9.74 21.23 17.14
CA CYS A 650 -11.12 20.88 17.47
C CYS A 650 -11.42 21.07 18.95
N ASP A 651 -12.70 21.28 19.27
CA ASP A 651 -13.15 21.39 20.65
C ASP A 651 -12.97 20.02 21.35
N PRO A 652 -12.16 19.95 22.43
CA PRO A 652 -11.92 18.70 23.13
C PRO A 652 -13.17 18.11 23.82
N ASP A 653 -14.21 18.89 24.01
CA ASP A 653 -15.47 18.45 24.62
C ASP A 653 -16.51 18.00 23.58
N SER A 654 -16.21 18.13 22.27
CA SER A 654 -17.09 17.72 21.17
C SER A 654 -16.66 16.42 20.52
N LEU A 655 -17.64 15.58 20.15
CA LEU A 655 -17.40 14.36 19.34
C LEU A 655 -17.40 14.66 17.84
N GLU A 656 -17.89 15.82 17.43
CA GLU A 656 -17.92 16.31 16.06
C GLU A 656 -17.03 17.55 15.95
N CYS A 657 -16.21 17.60 14.91
CA CYS A 657 -15.44 18.79 14.56
C CYS A 657 -15.92 19.30 13.20
N THR A 658 -16.49 20.50 13.18
CA THR A 658 -16.92 21.16 11.94
C THR A 658 -16.22 22.50 11.82
N VAL A 659 -15.57 22.74 10.68
CA VAL A 659 -14.85 23.97 10.37
C VAL A 659 -15.28 24.50 9.00
N GLU A 660 -15.41 25.82 8.87
CA GLU A 660 -15.61 26.52 7.61
C GLU A 660 -14.43 27.46 7.35
N PHE A 661 -14.00 27.53 6.11
CA PHE A 661 -12.89 28.41 5.71
C PHE A 661 -13.02 28.82 4.25
N SER A 662 -12.42 29.97 3.90
CA SER A 662 -12.37 30.47 2.52
C SER A 662 -10.92 30.63 2.06
N ASP A 663 -10.68 30.53 0.76
CA ASP A 663 -9.42 30.96 0.15
C ASP A 663 -9.58 32.38 -0.40
N ASP A 664 -9.21 33.38 0.40
CA ASP A 664 -9.33 34.79 0.07
C ASP A 664 -8.33 35.26 -1.01
N GLU A 665 -7.39 34.40 -1.41
CA GLU A 665 -6.36 34.67 -2.41
C GLU A 665 -6.69 34.10 -3.79
N PHE A 666 -7.68 33.21 -3.92
CA PHE A 666 -7.97 32.48 -5.16
C PHE A 666 -8.29 33.41 -6.32
N GLU A 667 -9.22 34.38 -6.11
CA GLU A 667 -9.59 35.39 -7.13
C GLU A 667 -8.38 36.22 -7.56
N ALA A 668 -7.56 36.69 -6.60
CA ALA A 668 -6.38 37.50 -6.86
C ALA A 668 -5.27 36.72 -7.58
N ASN A 669 -5.08 35.44 -7.25
CA ASN A 669 -4.10 34.58 -7.88
C ASN A 669 -4.47 34.15 -9.30
N SER A 670 -5.76 34.15 -9.61
CA SER A 670 -6.29 33.81 -10.95
C SER A 670 -5.74 32.50 -11.53
N ARG A 671 -5.64 31.46 -10.67
CA ARG A 671 -5.08 30.15 -11.08
C ARG A 671 -5.85 28.98 -10.47
N ASP A 672 -5.84 27.87 -11.20
CA ASP A 672 -6.41 26.61 -10.73
C ASP A 672 -5.79 26.20 -9.39
N THR A 673 -6.64 25.70 -8.52
CA THR A 673 -6.23 25.27 -7.17
C THR A 673 -7.04 24.06 -6.76
N LEU A 674 -6.46 23.18 -5.97
CA LEU A 674 -7.16 22.07 -5.34
C LEU A 674 -6.92 22.07 -3.83
N TYR A 675 -7.89 21.52 -3.10
CA TYR A 675 -7.89 21.49 -1.65
C TYR A 675 -8.31 20.10 -1.16
N TYR A 676 -7.67 19.61 -0.11
CA TYR A 676 -8.13 18.44 0.63
C TYR A 676 -7.92 18.60 2.12
N ALA A 677 -8.67 17.84 2.90
CA ALA A 677 -8.60 17.85 4.35
C ALA A 677 -7.87 16.59 4.84
N ARG A 678 -6.99 16.79 5.84
CA ARG A 678 -6.39 15.74 6.66
C ARG A 678 -6.97 15.87 8.08
N VAL A 679 -7.65 14.83 8.54
CA VAL A 679 -8.28 14.77 9.86
C VAL A 679 -7.43 13.89 10.77
N ILE A 680 -7.15 14.33 11.98
CA ILE A 680 -6.27 13.64 12.92
C ILE A 680 -7.02 13.41 14.25
N GLU A 681 -7.10 12.14 14.66
CA GLU A 681 -7.64 11.75 15.96
C GLU A 681 -6.65 12.04 17.11
N GLU A 682 -7.16 12.08 18.33
CA GLU A 682 -6.36 12.13 19.54
C GLU A 682 -5.35 10.97 19.59
N ASP A 683 -4.21 11.20 20.22
CA ASP A 683 -3.18 10.17 20.39
C ASP A 683 -3.72 8.96 21.14
N THR A 684 -3.50 7.79 20.56
CA THR A 684 -3.82 6.48 21.12
C THR A 684 -2.60 5.57 21.07
N PRO A 685 -2.58 4.48 21.85
CA PRO A 685 -1.53 3.49 21.70
C PRO A 685 -1.60 2.84 20.30
N LEU A 686 -0.64 3.15 19.44
CA LEU A 686 -0.47 2.56 18.11
C LEU A 686 0.70 1.58 18.10
N VAL A 687 0.63 0.55 17.27
CA VAL A 687 1.79 -0.30 17.00
C VAL A 687 2.90 0.56 16.42
N ASN A 688 4.00 0.66 17.16
CA ASN A 688 5.13 1.54 16.86
C ASN A 688 4.74 3.00 16.55
N GLY A 689 3.74 3.53 17.23
CA GLY A 689 3.28 4.91 17.06
C GLY A 689 4.34 5.95 17.45
N GLY A 690 5.18 5.68 18.45
CA GLY A 690 6.43 6.39 18.71
C GLY A 690 7.59 5.70 18.00
N ASN A 691 8.76 6.31 17.98
CA ASN A 691 10.00 5.69 17.47
C ASN A 691 10.24 4.32 18.16
N LEU A 692 11.34 3.64 17.90
CA LEU A 692 11.65 2.30 18.44
C LEU A 692 11.67 2.22 19.99
N ARG A 693 10.69 2.81 20.68
CA ARG A 693 10.61 2.94 22.14
C ARG A 693 11.93 3.47 22.72
N THR A 694 12.44 4.52 22.08
CA THR A 694 13.72 5.13 22.39
C THR A 694 13.67 5.72 23.80
N LYS A 695 14.71 5.46 24.57
CA LYS A 695 14.98 6.12 25.85
C LYS A 695 15.89 7.30 25.59
N PHE A 696 15.50 8.44 26.12
CA PHE A 696 16.25 9.68 26.00
C PHE A 696 16.89 10.07 27.34
N ASP A 697 18.00 10.81 27.30
CA ASP A 697 18.56 11.49 28.46
C ASP A 697 17.75 12.76 28.80
N ASN A 698 18.18 13.47 29.85
CA ASN A 698 17.51 14.71 30.28
C ASN A 698 17.66 15.86 29.27
N GLU A 699 18.62 15.77 28.38
CA GLU A 699 18.92 16.72 27.32
C GLU A 699 18.17 16.40 26.01
N GLY A 700 17.43 15.26 25.95
CA GLY A 700 16.68 14.82 24.79
C GLY A 700 17.49 14.02 23.78
N ASN A 701 18.68 13.57 24.11
CA ASN A 701 19.47 12.72 23.21
C ASN A 701 19.08 11.24 23.38
N PRO A 702 18.98 10.45 22.29
CA PRO A 702 18.68 9.03 22.38
C PRO A 702 19.87 8.26 22.98
N ILE A 703 19.63 7.50 24.05
CA ILE A 703 20.65 6.71 24.77
C ILE A 703 20.52 5.22 24.59
N SER A 704 19.35 4.71 24.30
CA SER A 704 19.10 3.31 23.99
C SER A 704 17.76 3.14 23.29
N VAL A 705 17.59 2.03 22.60
CA VAL A 705 16.37 1.62 21.92
C VAL A 705 15.91 0.26 22.41
N GLU A 706 14.60 0.04 22.42
CA GLU A 706 13.98 -1.27 22.62
C GLU A 706 13.32 -1.71 21.32
N PRO A 707 14.09 -2.25 20.36
CA PRO A 707 13.55 -2.58 19.05
C PRO A 707 12.48 -3.66 19.16
N CYS A 708 11.36 -3.43 18.53
CA CYS A 708 10.31 -4.40 18.39
C CYS A 708 10.63 -5.31 17.21
N HIS A 709 11.37 -6.40 17.48
CA HIS A 709 11.61 -7.40 16.45
C HIS A 709 10.32 -8.16 16.16
N ALA A 710 9.91 -8.21 14.95
CA ALA A 710 8.78 -9.03 14.53
C ALA A 710 9.22 -10.49 14.26
N ASP A 711 10.05 -11.07 15.13
CA ASP A 711 10.60 -12.40 15.00
C ASP A 711 10.81 -13.08 16.37
N TYR A 712 11.46 -14.27 16.38
CA TYR A 712 11.71 -15.09 17.56
C TYR A 712 12.42 -14.39 18.72
N ARG A 713 12.98 -13.20 18.54
CA ARG A 713 13.71 -12.45 19.58
C ARG A 713 12.80 -11.67 20.50
N LEU A 714 11.53 -11.53 20.16
CA LEU A 714 10.52 -10.82 20.94
C LEU A 714 9.37 -11.78 21.28
N ASP A 715 8.77 -11.57 22.44
CA ASP A 715 7.54 -12.29 22.80
C ASP A 715 6.44 -11.97 21.77
N TYR A 716 5.76 -13.01 21.27
CA TYR A 716 4.67 -12.87 20.32
C TYR A 716 3.54 -11.97 20.85
N THR A 717 3.30 -11.97 22.15
CA THR A 717 2.26 -11.16 22.80
C THR A 717 2.66 -9.70 23.00
N GLU A 718 3.91 -9.31 22.74
CA GLU A 718 4.35 -7.92 22.83
C GLU A 718 3.75 -7.09 21.70
N GLN A 719 2.98 -6.07 22.07
CA GLN A 719 2.22 -5.24 21.13
C GLN A 719 3.03 -4.11 20.50
N CYS A 720 4.16 -3.73 21.08
CA CYS A 720 5.01 -2.64 20.58
C CYS A 720 4.31 -1.28 20.48
N LEU A 721 3.44 -0.97 21.43
CA LEU A 721 2.62 0.24 21.39
C LEU A 721 3.40 1.50 21.77
N GLY A 722 3.15 2.58 21.05
CA GLY A 722 3.56 3.95 21.35
C GLY A 722 2.44 4.93 21.04
N PRO A 723 2.51 6.19 21.51
CA PRO A 723 1.48 7.19 21.23
C PRO A 723 1.49 7.62 19.77
N GLY A 724 0.30 7.82 19.19
CA GLY A 724 0.12 8.33 17.83
C GLY A 724 -1.35 8.53 17.49
N GLY A 725 -1.64 9.46 16.59
CA GLY A 725 -2.98 9.76 16.10
C GLY A 725 -3.29 9.10 14.79
N HIS A 726 -4.44 8.43 14.72
CA HIS A 726 -4.96 7.95 13.43
C HIS A 726 -5.35 9.11 12.53
N ARG A 727 -5.29 8.90 11.20
CA ARG A 727 -5.56 9.93 10.21
C ARG A 727 -6.63 9.49 9.21
N ALA A 728 -7.32 10.50 8.66
CA ALA A 728 -8.13 10.35 7.46
C ALA A 728 -7.79 11.46 6.46
N TRP A 729 -7.95 11.17 5.16
CA TRP A 729 -7.71 12.12 4.05
C TRP A 729 -8.94 12.14 3.16
N SER A 730 -9.57 13.31 3.01
CA SER A 730 -10.62 13.49 2.01
C SER A 730 -10.05 13.43 0.59
N SER A 731 -10.87 13.04 -0.40
CA SER A 731 -10.53 13.33 -1.78
C SER A 731 -10.46 14.84 -2.03
N PRO A 732 -9.57 15.30 -2.93
CA PRO A 732 -9.48 16.71 -3.28
C PRO A 732 -10.74 17.25 -3.95
N ILE A 733 -11.05 18.53 -3.70
CA ILE A 733 -11.96 19.34 -4.54
C ILE A 733 -11.10 20.19 -5.46
N PHE A 734 -11.33 20.08 -6.76
CA PHE A 734 -10.60 20.79 -7.80
C PHE A 734 -11.39 22.03 -8.25
N VAL A 735 -10.81 23.21 -8.05
CA VAL A 735 -11.42 24.50 -8.42
C VAL A 735 -10.58 25.11 -9.53
N ASP A 736 -11.05 24.96 -10.78
CA ASP A 736 -10.40 25.57 -11.93
C ASP A 736 -10.79 27.06 -12.02
N TYR A 737 -9.82 27.92 -12.26
CA TYR A 737 -10.08 29.36 -12.36
C TYR A 737 -10.73 29.68 -13.69
N LYS A 738 -11.84 30.43 -13.63
CA LYS A 738 -12.59 30.92 -14.81
C LYS A 738 -12.52 32.44 -14.86
N GLU A 739 -11.89 32.98 -15.88
CA GLU A 739 -11.88 34.43 -16.07
C GLU A 739 -13.30 35.02 -16.07
N LYS A 740 -13.52 36.09 -15.31
CA LYS A 740 -14.77 36.84 -15.37
C LYS A 740 -14.91 37.44 -16.78
N LYS A 741 -15.95 37.07 -17.53
CA LYS A 741 -16.29 37.76 -18.74
C LYS A 741 -16.65 39.21 -18.36
N VAL A 742 -15.76 40.14 -18.65
CA VAL A 742 -16.07 41.56 -18.56
C VAL A 742 -17.13 41.82 -19.63
N VAL A 743 -18.39 41.91 -19.24
CA VAL A 743 -19.44 42.45 -20.11
C VAL A 743 -19.11 43.94 -20.23
N PRO A 744 -18.71 44.45 -21.41
CA PRO A 744 -18.48 45.87 -21.54
C PRO A 744 -19.76 46.59 -21.18
N ILE A 745 -19.71 47.51 -20.21
CA ILE A 745 -20.80 48.46 -19.97
C ILE A 745 -20.89 49.25 -21.24
N ILE A 746 -21.88 48.93 -22.09
CA ILE A 746 -22.24 49.80 -23.21
C ILE A 746 -22.81 51.05 -22.55
N ALA A 747 -21.99 52.11 -22.51
CA ALA A 747 -22.48 53.42 -22.13
C ALA A 747 -23.63 53.77 -23.10
N ASP A 748 -24.78 54.09 -22.56
CA ASP A 748 -25.91 54.58 -23.35
C ASP A 748 -25.42 55.68 -24.27
N GLU A 749 -25.41 55.45 -25.58
CA GLU A 749 -25.22 56.50 -26.57
C GLU A 749 -26.42 57.41 -26.49
N PRO A 750 -26.23 58.79 -26.50
CA PRO A 750 -27.34 59.71 -26.49
C PRO A 750 -28.16 59.58 -27.80
N ASN A 751 -29.48 59.43 -27.66
CA ASN A 751 -30.44 59.43 -28.73
C ASN A 751 -30.16 60.57 -29.69
N ILE A 752 -29.65 60.31 -30.89
CA ILE A 752 -29.66 61.24 -32.02
C ILE A 752 -30.89 60.87 -32.83
N GLU A 753 -31.92 61.73 -32.75
CA GLU A 753 -33.08 61.74 -33.71
C GLU A 753 -32.55 61.96 -35.12
N LEU A 754 -32.66 60.97 -35.98
CA LEU A 754 -32.42 61.07 -37.40
C LEU A 754 -33.78 61.35 -38.10
N GLU A 755 -33.90 62.55 -38.62
CA GLU A 755 -34.98 62.95 -39.57
C GLU A 755 -34.97 62.01 -40.78
N THR A 756 -36.14 61.47 -41.08
CA THR A 756 -36.39 60.63 -42.26
C THR A 756 -36.40 61.48 -43.52
N ASN A 757 -35.51 61.23 -44.47
CA ASN A 757 -35.72 61.61 -45.88
C ASN A 757 -35.82 60.31 -46.70
N ASN A 758 -37.02 60.11 -47.26
CA ASN A 758 -37.32 59.15 -48.30
C ASN A 758 -36.64 59.55 -49.59
N ASP A 759 -35.80 58.69 -50.17
CA ASP A 759 -35.63 58.64 -51.62
C ASP A 759 -35.34 57.18 -52.05
N ILE A 760 -36.24 56.74 -52.92
CA ILE A 760 -36.29 55.49 -53.62
C ILE A 760 -35.18 55.46 -54.69
N ILE A 761 -34.32 54.49 -54.74
CA ILE A 761 -33.65 54.07 -55.99
C ILE A 761 -33.51 52.55 -56.04
N GLU A 762 -33.91 52.04 -57.19
CA GLU A 762 -34.08 50.68 -57.66
C GLU A 762 -32.79 49.80 -57.63
N GLN A 763 -33.05 48.51 -57.55
CA GLN A 763 -32.05 47.44 -57.82
C GLN A 763 -31.70 47.40 -59.33
N PRO A 764 -30.56 46.81 -59.66
CA PRO A 764 -30.61 45.73 -60.63
C PRO A 764 -29.87 44.41 -60.15
N SER A 765 -30.55 43.31 -60.41
CA SER A 765 -30.05 41.96 -60.46
C SER A 765 -28.89 41.84 -61.45
N ILE A 766 -27.98 40.83 -61.24
CA ILE A 766 -27.55 39.81 -62.21
C ILE A 766 -26.36 39.01 -61.66
N ASN A 767 -26.57 37.69 -61.66
CA ASN A 767 -25.76 36.51 -61.78
C ASN A 767 -24.90 36.08 -60.60
#